data_49b11763d0226ce50e3874499ea30478
#
_entry.id   49b11763d0226ce50e3874499ea30478
#
_cell.length_a   1.000
_cell.length_b   1.000
_cell.length_c   1.000
_cell.angle_alpha   90.00
_cell.angle_beta   90.00
_cell.angle_gamma   90.00
#
_symmetry.space_group_name_H-M   'P 1'
#
loop_
_entity.id
_entity.type
_entity.pdbx_description
1 polymer ?
#
loop_
_entity_poly.entity_id
_entity_poly.type
_entity_poly.pdbx_seq_one_letter_code
_entity_poly.pdbx_strand_id
1 'polypeptide(L)'
;MKQAVWFPTEEYKEKTRLYGWMKSLGYEDYETFYKKSIEETAWFWGEAEKAVGYQWMKPYTEVLDLENGTPFAQWYNGGTCNVVESVLSRWLADDETRTQPALQYEGENGTSKSFTYEELDSWVSRVANGLKHAGIEKGDRVTIYMPMIPETVVAMLAVMKIGAIISPIFSGFASDAVMTRVQAAGSKMIITADGFSRRGKIVSLKDEVDKACEHCPTVEKVVIVRHAGNDFTPHNYDFSWSTLEKEKPFVHAEEMHSDDPLMLIYTSGTTGKPKGTVHTHAGFPLKAAFDAGFGMNIKQGDRVLWVTDMGWMMGPFLLFGSLINGATMVMYEGVPDFPEADRLWETVDKYEITHLGISPTLIRALMAKGDEYVNKHSLKSLEVFASTGEPWNPDPWMWLFETVGKSNVPICNYSGGTEISGGIFGNVLIKPIAPISFNASLPGMAAVVLDDQGNPIRDKVGELCLEKPWVGMTKSFWEDDERYVNTYWSRFENKWVHGDWVVYDGEQYIITGRSDDTLNIAGKRIGPAEYESILVKHNDVIEAAAIGVPDDVKGEVCHCFVVLRDNVTFSGELKKELMSLVNSHIGKALCPKDIHVVEDLPKTRNSKVMRRVIKAAYLGKELGDLSSLVNPEVVPFIQGLQSSKL
;
A
#
# COMPACT_ATOMS: atom_id res chain seq x y z
N MET A 1 -8.88 -21.93 -14.86
CA MET A 1 -8.99 -21.90 -13.37
C MET A 1 -7.72 -22.40 -12.74
N LYS A 2 -7.19 -21.73 -11.74
CA LYS A 2 -6.12 -22.26 -10.92
C LYS A 2 -6.71 -23.15 -9.83
N GLN A 3 -6.10 -24.32 -9.62
CA GLN A 3 -6.57 -25.24 -8.60
C GLN A 3 -6.27 -24.67 -7.22
N ALA A 4 -7.25 -24.69 -6.33
CA ALA A 4 -7.06 -24.28 -4.93
C ALA A 4 -6.10 -25.24 -4.22
N VAL A 5 -5.27 -24.70 -3.35
CA VAL A 5 -4.27 -25.45 -2.56
C VAL A 5 -4.51 -25.33 -1.05
N TRP A 6 -5.32 -24.36 -0.62
CA TRP A 6 -5.75 -24.22 0.76
C TRP A 6 -7.26 -24.25 0.85
N PHE A 7 -7.80 -24.96 1.83
CA PHE A 7 -9.23 -25.18 2.04
C PHE A 7 -9.58 -24.93 3.50
N PRO A 8 -10.48 -23.95 3.81
CA PRO A 8 -10.91 -23.75 5.18
C PRO A 8 -11.78 -24.93 5.67
N THR A 9 -11.50 -25.43 6.85
CA THR A 9 -12.41 -26.36 7.54
C THR A 9 -13.63 -25.60 8.07
N GLU A 10 -14.73 -26.27 8.38
CA GLU A 10 -15.90 -25.62 8.99
C GLU A 10 -15.53 -25.00 10.34
N GLU A 11 -14.73 -25.68 11.16
CA GLU A 11 -14.20 -25.13 12.42
C GLU A 11 -13.39 -23.84 12.20
N TYR A 12 -12.58 -23.78 11.13
CA TYR A 12 -11.82 -22.58 10.79
C TYR A 12 -12.75 -21.42 10.40
N LYS A 13 -13.73 -21.69 9.53
CA LYS A 13 -14.72 -20.67 9.10
C LYS A 13 -15.45 -20.07 10.28
N GLU A 14 -15.92 -20.91 11.23
CA GLU A 14 -16.64 -20.46 12.41
C GLU A 14 -15.81 -19.58 13.36
N LYS A 15 -14.49 -19.68 13.32
CA LYS A 15 -13.57 -18.83 14.06
C LYS A 15 -13.27 -17.49 13.37
N THR A 16 -13.67 -17.31 12.09
CA THR A 16 -13.44 -16.07 11.39
C THR A 16 -14.48 -15.01 11.74
N ARG A 17 -14.03 -13.77 11.89
CA ARG A 17 -14.91 -12.63 12.17
C ARG A 17 -15.94 -12.41 11.06
N LEU A 18 -15.52 -12.56 9.80
CA LEU A 18 -16.41 -12.40 8.65
C LEU A 18 -17.59 -13.36 8.71
N TYR A 19 -17.34 -14.66 8.93
CA TYR A 19 -18.40 -15.66 8.96
C TYR A 19 -19.35 -15.47 10.15
N GLY A 20 -18.79 -15.22 11.33
CA GLY A 20 -19.58 -14.91 12.52
C GLY A 20 -20.49 -13.69 12.34
N TRP A 21 -19.95 -12.64 11.72
CA TRP A 21 -20.71 -11.42 11.42
C TRP A 21 -21.80 -11.66 10.36
N MET A 22 -21.48 -12.35 9.27
CA MET A 22 -22.47 -12.74 8.25
C MET A 22 -23.64 -13.52 8.88
N LYS A 23 -23.36 -14.50 9.72
CA LYS A 23 -24.39 -15.28 10.43
C LYS A 23 -25.24 -14.41 11.35
N SER A 24 -24.65 -13.44 12.05
CA SER A 24 -25.40 -12.51 12.91
C SER A 24 -26.37 -11.63 12.12
N LEU A 25 -26.08 -11.38 10.83
CA LEU A 25 -26.93 -10.65 9.90
C LEU A 25 -27.92 -11.57 9.13
N GLY A 26 -27.88 -12.90 9.40
CA GLY A 26 -28.78 -13.88 8.78
C GLY A 26 -28.28 -14.47 7.47
N TYR A 27 -26.98 -14.37 7.16
CA TYR A 27 -26.37 -14.91 5.94
C TYR A 27 -25.44 -16.08 6.26
N GLU A 28 -25.63 -17.19 5.58
CA GLU A 28 -24.74 -18.37 5.68
C GLU A 28 -23.84 -18.53 4.45
N ASP A 29 -24.24 -17.94 3.32
CA ASP A 29 -23.56 -17.99 2.04
C ASP A 29 -22.90 -16.65 1.68
N TYR A 30 -21.62 -16.70 1.30
CA TYR A 30 -20.85 -15.51 0.96
C TYR A 30 -21.40 -14.77 -0.25
N GLU A 31 -21.79 -15.48 -1.30
CA GLU A 31 -22.25 -14.84 -2.55
C GLU A 31 -23.56 -14.06 -2.33
N THR A 32 -24.46 -14.64 -1.54
CA THR A 32 -25.73 -13.98 -1.15
C THR A 32 -25.46 -12.74 -0.30
N PHE A 33 -24.53 -12.85 0.67
CA PHE A 33 -24.11 -11.71 1.49
C PHE A 33 -23.40 -10.63 0.66
N TYR A 34 -22.44 -11.02 -0.19
CA TYR A 34 -21.74 -10.11 -1.08
C TYR A 34 -22.71 -9.35 -1.99
N LYS A 35 -23.64 -10.05 -2.62
CA LYS A 35 -24.68 -9.43 -3.47
C LYS A 35 -25.46 -8.36 -2.69
N LYS A 36 -25.93 -8.68 -1.48
CA LYS A 36 -26.60 -7.71 -0.61
C LYS A 36 -25.72 -6.51 -0.30
N SER A 37 -24.42 -6.73 -0.02
CA SER A 37 -23.48 -5.67 0.35
C SER A 37 -23.25 -4.63 -0.76
N ILE A 38 -23.38 -5.03 -2.02
CA ILE A 38 -23.22 -4.13 -3.18
C ILE A 38 -24.52 -3.56 -3.71
N GLU A 39 -25.66 -4.26 -3.52
CA GLU A 39 -26.96 -3.74 -3.90
C GLU A 39 -27.48 -2.70 -2.90
N GLU A 40 -27.24 -2.89 -1.61
CA GLU A 40 -27.66 -1.99 -0.53
C GLU A 40 -26.47 -1.37 0.20
N THR A 41 -25.71 -0.57 -0.54
CA THR A 41 -24.42 0.02 -0.10
C THR A 41 -24.52 0.80 1.22
N ALA A 42 -25.58 1.61 1.39
CA ALA A 42 -25.78 2.36 2.63
C ALA A 42 -26.05 1.44 3.82
N TRP A 43 -26.91 0.41 3.65
CA TRP A 43 -27.12 -0.60 4.68
C TRP A 43 -25.82 -1.29 5.07
N PHE A 44 -25.08 -1.76 4.06
CA PHE A 44 -23.83 -2.51 4.31
C PHE A 44 -22.81 -1.70 5.11
N TRP A 45 -22.52 -0.47 4.70
CA TRP A 45 -21.53 0.34 5.41
C TRP A 45 -22.04 0.83 6.78
N GLY A 46 -23.36 0.95 6.96
CA GLY A 46 -23.95 1.18 8.27
C GLY A 46 -23.81 -0.01 9.24
N GLU A 47 -23.90 -1.25 8.73
CA GLU A 47 -23.63 -2.43 9.55
C GLU A 47 -22.12 -2.67 9.75
N ALA A 48 -21.29 -2.38 8.74
CA ALA A 48 -19.84 -2.54 8.82
C ALA A 48 -19.22 -1.62 9.87
N GLU A 49 -19.64 -0.34 9.95
CA GLU A 49 -19.12 0.58 10.96
C GLU A 49 -19.46 0.14 12.39
N LYS A 50 -20.64 -0.40 12.61
CA LYS A 50 -21.05 -0.99 13.90
C LYS A 50 -20.22 -2.22 14.23
N ALA A 51 -19.96 -3.09 13.25
CA ALA A 51 -19.17 -4.29 13.42
C ALA A 51 -17.69 -3.98 13.74
N VAL A 52 -17.13 -2.93 13.13
CA VAL A 52 -15.81 -2.38 13.47
C VAL A 52 -15.85 -1.72 14.84
N GLY A 53 -16.99 -1.17 15.26
CA GLY A 53 -17.19 -0.41 16.49
C GLY A 53 -16.56 0.97 16.40
N TYR A 54 -16.72 1.65 15.27
CA TYR A 54 -16.22 3.00 15.06
C TYR A 54 -16.86 3.98 16.05
N GLN A 55 -16.08 4.90 16.63
CA GLN A 55 -16.57 5.79 17.68
C GLN A 55 -17.03 7.13 17.11
N TRP A 56 -18.26 7.50 17.43
CA TRP A 56 -18.87 8.77 17.05
C TRP A 56 -18.95 9.71 18.24
N MET A 57 -18.52 10.95 18.07
CA MET A 57 -18.74 12.02 19.05
C MET A 57 -20.20 12.51 18.97
N LYS A 58 -20.73 12.59 17.75
CA LYS A 58 -22.16 12.83 17.48
C LYS A 58 -22.62 11.85 16.40
N PRO A 59 -23.74 11.13 16.65
CA PRO A 59 -24.28 10.20 15.65
C PRO A 59 -24.62 10.89 14.32
N TYR A 60 -24.41 10.16 13.23
CA TYR A 60 -24.83 10.57 11.89
C TYR A 60 -26.35 10.39 11.71
N THR A 61 -26.92 11.09 10.75
CA THR A 61 -28.34 11.01 10.39
C THR A 61 -28.57 10.16 9.14
N GLU A 62 -27.57 10.07 8.28
CA GLU A 62 -27.62 9.35 7.00
C GLU A 62 -26.27 8.70 6.72
N VAL A 63 -26.28 7.44 6.24
CA VAL A 63 -25.03 6.69 5.97
C VAL A 63 -24.39 7.14 4.67
N LEU A 64 -25.18 7.39 3.63
CA LEU A 64 -24.70 7.72 2.29
C LEU A 64 -25.57 8.78 1.66
N ASP A 65 -24.98 9.89 1.27
CA ASP A 65 -25.60 10.95 0.49
C ASP A 65 -24.93 11.06 -0.89
N LEU A 66 -25.76 11.07 -1.95
CA LEU A 66 -25.35 11.17 -3.34
C LEU A 66 -25.88 12.43 -4.05
N GLU A 67 -26.29 13.46 -3.30
CA GLU A 67 -26.82 14.70 -3.87
C GLU A 67 -25.82 15.34 -4.87
N ASN A 68 -24.51 15.24 -4.59
CA ASN A 68 -23.43 15.75 -5.44
C ASN A 68 -22.94 14.73 -6.50
N GLY A 69 -23.67 13.62 -6.69
CA GLY A 69 -23.31 12.53 -7.61
C GLY A 69 -22.33 11.52 -7.02
N THR A 70 -22.22 10.37 -7.67
CA THR A 70 -21.37 9.25 -7.23
C THR A 70 -19.89 9.61 -7.01
N PRO A 71 -19.24 10.45 -7.86
CA PRO A 71 -17.85 10.84 -7.66
C PRO A 71 -17.59 11.58 -6.34
N PHE A 72 -18.60 12.26 -5.82
CA PHE A 72 -18.51 13.09 -4.61
C PHE A 72 -19.45 12.58 -3.51
N ALA A 73 -19.60 11.27 -3.42
CA ALA A 73 -20.38 10.62 -2.37
C ALA A 73 -19.94 11.07 -0.98
N GLN A 74 -20.89 11.37 -0.11
CA GLN A 74 -20.64 11.74 1.28
C GLN A 74 -21.11 10.63 2.21
N TRP A 75 -20.28 10.34 3.23
CA TRP A 75 -20.51 9.23 4.14
C TRP A 75 -20.79 9.72 5.55
N TYR A 76 -21.78 9.08 6.21
CA TYR A 76 -22.19 9.34 7.60
C TYR A 76 -22.53 10.81 7.85
N ASN A 77 -23.37 11.34 6.98
CA ASN A 77 -23.75 12.75 6.96
C ASN A 77 -24.36 13.22 8.29
N GLY A 78 -23.92 14.37 8.77
CA GLY A 78 -24.29 14.93 10.07
C GLY A 78 -23.59 14.32 11.28
N GLY A 79 -22.81 13.24 11.08
CA GLY A 79 -21.97 12.64 12.11
C GLY A 79 -20.69 13.42 12.38
N THR A 80 -20.25 13.41 13.64
CA THR A 80 -18.93 13.92 14.00
C THR A 80 -18.12 12.85 14.73
N CYS A 81 -16.82 12.83 14.47
CA CYS A 81 -15.87 11.87 15.01
C CYS A 81 -14.48 12.47 15.09
N ASN A 82 -13.59 11.77 15.75
CA ASN A 82 -12.16 11.89 15.55
C ASN A 82 -11.60 10.48 15.53
N VAL A 83 -10.80 10.14 14.52
CA VAL A 83 -10.28 8.80 14.36
C VAL A 83 -9.54 8.28 15.59
N VAL A 84 -8.91 9.16 16.36
CA VAL A 84 -8.15 8.80 17.58
C VAL A 84 -9.04 8.20 18.66
N GLU A 85 -10.33 8.59 18.71
CA GLU A 85 -11.32 7.98 19.61
C GLU A 85 -11.49 6.48 19.29
N SER A 86 -11.50 6.11 18.02
CA SER A 86 -11.60 4.71 17.57
C SER A 86 -10.29 3.95 17.70
N VAL A 87 -9.15 4.63 17.53
CA VAL A 87 -7.81 4.03 17.57
C VAL A 87 -7.33 3.77 19.00
N LEU A 88 -7.53 4.71 19.91
CA LEU A 88 -6.97 4.69 21.26
C LEU A 88 -8.04 4.81 22.35
N SER A 89 -8.81 5.92 22.38
CA SER A 89 -9.61 6.29 23.54
C SER A 89 -10.65 5.24 23.92
N ARG A 90 -11.25 4.56 22.95
CA ARG A 90 -12.21 3.47 23.22
C ARG A 90 -11.62 2.34 24.04
N TRP A 91 -10.33 2.03 23.84
CA TRP A 91 -9.67 0.93 24.50
C TRP A 91 -9.25 1.23 25.94
N LEU A 92 -9.23 2.52 26.32
CA LEU A 92 -8.94 2.91 27.70
C LEU A 92 -10.07 2.54 28.66
N ALA A 93 -11.28 2.32 28.14
CA ALA A 93 -12.43 1.85 28.93
C ALA A 93 -12.44 0.33 29.16
N ASP A 94 -11.62 -0.41 28.44
CA ASP A 94 -11.45 -1.86 28.58
C ASP A 94 -10.20 -2.17 29.41
N ASP A 95 -10.39 -2.62 30.64
CA ASP A 95 -9.31 -2.88 31.59
C ASP A 95 -8.27 -3.90 31.07
N GLU A 96 -8.66 -4.82 30.21
CA GLU A 96 -7.76 -5.80 29.60
C GLU A 96 -6.93 -5.15 28.49
N THR A 97 -7.58 -4.51 27.52
CA THR A 97 -6.90 -3.96 26.34
C THR A 97 -6.02 -2.75 26.67
N ARG A 98 -6.43 -1.87 27.57
CA ARG A 98 -5.66 -0.66 27.90
C ARG A 98 -4.23 -0.96 28.34
N THR A 99 -4.00 -2.12 28.99
CA THR A 99 -2.69 -2.54 29.48
C THR A 99 -1.95 -3.48 28.52
N GLN A 100 -2.58 -3.87 27.40
CA GLN A 100 -1.92 -4.66 26.36
C GLN A 100 -1.04 -3.79 25.48
N PRO A 101 -0.01 -4.36 24.84
CA PRO A 101 0.78 -3.63 23.86
C PRO A 101 -0.08 -3.14 22.69
N ALA A 102 -0.13 -1.82 22.49
CA ALA A 102 -0.67 -1.20 21.27
C ALA A 102 0.39 -1.14 20.19
N LEU A 103 1.63 -0.80 20.58
CA LEU A 103 2.74 -0.57 19.67
C LEU A 103 3.99 -1.28 20.17
N GLN A 104 4.58 -2.10 19.33
CA GLN A 104 5.90 -2.70 19.55
C GLN A 104 6.85 -2.29 18.42
N TYR A 105 8.10 -2.09 18.74
CA TYR A 105 9.11 -1.61 17.82
C TYR A 105 10.37 -2.46 17.87
N GLU A 106 10.90 -2.77 16.70
CA GLU A 106 12.18 -3.42 16.48
C GLU A 106 13.06 -2.57 15.58
N GLY A 107 14.17 -2.07 16.12
CA GLY A 107 15.19 -1.34 15.37
C GLY A 107 16.15 -2.27 14.65
N GLU A 108 16.78 -1.78 13.57
CA GLU A 108 17.82 -2.53 12.84
C GLU A 108 19.00 -2.96 13.73
N ASN A 109 19.29 -2.18 14.74
CA ASN A 109 20.36 -2.45 15.73
C ASN A 109 19.91 -3.38 16.88
N GLY A 110 18.71 -3.94 16.82
CA GLY A 110 18.14 -4.82 17.86
C GLY A 110 17.50 -4.08 19.04
N THR A 111 17.42 -2.75 19.01
CA THR A 111 16.69 -1.99 20.03
C THR A 111 15.20 -2.33 19.97
N SER A 112 14.61 -2.66 21.12
CA SER A 112 13.19 -2.98 21.23
C SER A 112 12.49 -1.99 22.15
N LYS A 113 11.26 -1.60 21.80
CA LYS A 113 10.37 -0.80 22.65
C LYS A 113 8.96 -1.38 22.58
N SER A 114 8.20 -1.20 23.65
CA SER A 114 6.77 -1.59 23.71
C SER A 114 5.99 -0.55 24.48
N PHE A 115 4.81 -0.22 23.99
CA PHE A 115 3.90 0.77 24.58
C PHE A 115 2.51 0.17 24.65
N THR A 116 1.88 0.25 25.82
CA THR A 116 0.48 -0.13 25.99
C THR A 116 -0.45 0.90 25.34
N TYR A 117 -1.73 0.58 25.20
CA TYR A 117 -2.74 1.54 24.72
C TYR A 117 -2.78 2.79 25.58
N GLU A 118 -2.72 2.64 26.93
CA GLU A 118 -2.71 3.75 27.88
C GLU A 118 -1.44 4.63 27.75
N GLU A 119 -0.28 4.01 27.63
CA GLU A 119 0.99 4.71 27.45
C GLU A 119 1.01 5.47 26.12
N LEU A 120 0.53 4.85 25.05
CA LEU A 120 0.48 5.45 23.72
C LEU A 120 -0.50 6.63 23.69
N ASP A 121 -1.71 6.51 24.27
CA ASP A 121 -2.66 7.62 24.34
C ASP A 121 -2.10 8.80 25.14
N SER A 122 -1.45 8.52 26.29
CA SER A 122 -0.79 9.55 27.09
C SER A 122 0.31 10.27 26.30
N TRP A 123 1.10 9.53 25.52
CA TRP A 123 2.17 10.11 24.70
C TRP A 123 1.59 10.95 23.54
N VAL A 124 0.62 10.41 22.81
CA VAL A 124 -0.11 11.12 21.74
C VAL A 124 -0.73 12.42 22.28
N SER A 125 -1.34 12.38 23.46
CA SER A 125 -1.97 13.56 24.07
C SER A 125 -0.97 14.66 24.44
N ARG A 126 0.21 14.28 24.95
CA ARG A 126 1.29 15.26 25.22
C ARG A 126 1.76 15.95 23.94
N VAL A 127 2.05 15.15 22.90
CA VAL A 127 2.51 15.67 21.62
C VAL A 127 1.43 16.51 20.93
N ALA A 128 0.18 16.10 21.00
CA ALA A 128 -0.96 16.87 20.47
C ALA A 128 -1.08 18.25 21.14
N ASN A 129 -0.93 18.30 22.47
CA ASN A 129 -0.90 19.57 23.20
C ASN A 129 0.31 20.44 22.80
N GLY A 130 1.47 19.81 22.64
CA GLY A 130 2.69 20.47 22.15
C GLY A 130 2.53 21.06 20.75
N LEU A 131 1.88 20.35 19.84
CA LEU A 131 1.59 20.85 18.49
C LEU A 131 0.67 22.07 18.51
N LYS A 132 -0.38 22.09 19.36
CA LYS A 132 -1.23 23.28 19.55
C LYS A 132 -0.42 24.47 20.03
N HIS A 133 0.45 24.29 21.03
CA HIS A 133 1.35 25.35 21.51
C HIS A 133 2.39 25.76 20.47
N ALA A 134 2.78 24.85 19.57
CA ALA A 134 3.65 25.17 18.43
C ALA A 134 2.90 25.90 17.29
N GLY A 135 1.59 26.15 17.41
CA GLY A 135 0.79 26.94 16.48
C GLY A 135 0.10 26.14 15.38
N ILE A 136 -0.05 24.82 15.54
CA ILE A 136 -0.84 23.99 14.63
C ILE A 136 -2.31 24.01 15.04
N GLU A 137 -3.17 24.28 14.06
CA GLU A 137 -4.62 24.41 14.22
C GLU A 137 -5.36 23.38 13.35
N LYS A 138 -6.66 23.24 13.59
CA LYS A 138 -7.56 22.42 12.76
C LYS A 138 -7.45 22.80 11.28
N GLY A 139 -7.27 21.80 10.43
CA GLY A 139 -7.15 21.97 8.97
C GLY A 139 -5.73 22.35 8.49
N ASP A 140 -4.78 22.66 9.36
CA ASP A 140 -3.37 22.81 8.97
C ASP A 140 -2.81 21.48 8.44
N ARG A 141 -1.94 21.54 7.43
CA ARG A 141 -1.25 20.35 6.90
C ARG A 141 0.11 20.20 7.58
N VAL A 142 0.35 19.00 8.09
CA VAL A 142 1.62 18.63 8.71
C VAL A 142 2.24 17.48 7.91
N THR A 143 3.38 17.73 7.31
CA THR A 143 4.15 16.69 6.63
C THR A 143 4.84 15.79 7.64
N ILE A 144 4.69 14.47 7.46
CA ILE A 144 5.36 13.43 8.25
C ILE A 144 6.41 12.76 7.35
N TYR A 145 7.67 13.15 7.50
CA TYR A 145 8.80 12.57 6.78
C TYR A 145 9.72 11.88 7.78
N MET A 146 9.33 10.68 8.17
CA MET A 146 9.85 9.95 9.32
C MET A 146 10.17 8.50 8.97
N PRO A 147 11.15 7.86 9.62
CA PRO A 147 11.36 6.42 9.50
C PRO A 147 10.27 5.64 10.28
N MET A 148 10.33 4.30 10.21
CA MET A 148 9.41 3.41 10.92
C MET A 148 9.78 3.29 12.41
N ILE A 149 9.55 4.35 13.17
CA ILE A 149 9.81 4.46 14.61
C ILE A 149 8.54 4.86 15.39
N PRO A 150 8.45 4.59 16.68
CA PRO A 150 7.26 4.88 17.49
C PRO A 150 6.80 6.33 17.42
N GLU A 151 7.74 7.25 17.38
CA GLU A 151 7.51 8.69 17.28
C GLU A 151 6.71 9.05 16.02
N THR A 152 6.81 8.26 14.94
CA THR A 152 6.03 8.45 13.71
C THR A 152 4.55 8.19 13.92
N VAL A 153 4.21 7.11 14.62
CA VAL A 153 2.83 6.78 14.97
C VAL A 153 2.25 7.85 15.89
N VAL A 154 3.03 8.27 16.90
CA VAL A 154 2.63 9.33 17.84
C VAL A 154 2.41 10.65 17.11
N ALA A 155 3.30 11.04 16.19
CA ALA A 155 3.16 12.26 15.40
C ALA A 155 1.88 12.24 14.56
N MET A 156 1.62 11.13 13.84
CA MET A 156 0.43 10.98 13.01
C MET A 156 -0.85 11.11 13.85
N LEU A 157 -0.94 10.36 14.94
CA LEU A 157 -2.13 10.37 15.81
C LEU A 157 -2.30 11.71 16.52
N ALA A 158 -1.21 12.37 16.95
CA ALA A 158 -1.27 13.68 17.60
C ALA A 158 -1.79 14.77 16.65
N VAL A 159 -1.34 14.77 15.40
CA VAL A 159 -1.83 15.70 14.36
C VAL A 159 -3.32 15.47 14.10
N MET A 160 -3.74 14.22 13.95
CA MET A 160 -5.16 13.88 13.75
C MET A 160 -6.02 14.23 14.97
N LYS A 161 -5.50 14.05 16.19
CA LYS A 161 -6.24 14.35 17.43
C LYS A 161 -6.65 15.82 17.52
N ILE A 162 -5.83 16.73 17.01
CA ILE A 162 -6.12 18.16 16.98
C ILE A 162 -6.84 18.64 15.71
N GLY A 163 -7.30 17.71 14.85
CA GLY A 163 -8.02 18.03 13.62
C GLY A 163 -7.15 18.59 12.50
N ALA A 164 -5.84 18.50 12.59
CA ALA A 164 -4.92 18.83 11.51
C ALA A 164 -4.77 17.64 10.54
N ILE A 165 -4.31 17.92 9.33
CA ILE A 165 -4.22 16.97 8.21
C ILE A 165 -2.80 16.46 8.10
N ILE A 166 -2.61 15.14 8.17
CA ILE A 166 -1.30 14.53 7.91
C ILE A 166 -1.02 14.42 6.42
N SER A 167 0.24 14.65 6.04
CA SER A 167 0.78 14.36 4.71
C SER A 167 2.01 13.46 4.87
N PRO A 168 1.82 12.12 4.98
CA PRO A 168 2.93 11.22 5.14
C PRO A 168 3.72 11.10 3.84
N ILE A 169 5.05 11.17 3.96
CA ILE A 169 5.99 11.06 2.85
C ILE A 169 6.93 9.89 3.11
N PHE A 170 7.17 9.09 2.08
CA PHE A 170 8.08 7.95 2.16
C PHE A 170 9.48 8.39 2.61
N SER A 171 9.98 7.77 3.69
CA SER A 171 11.28 8.09 4.32
C SER A 171 12.49 7.94 3.40
N GLY A 172 12.28 7.35 2.26
CA GLY A 172 13.31 7.14 1.26
C GLY A 172 13.35 8.13 0.12
N PHE A 173 12.50 9.14 0.08
CA PHE A 173 12.56 10.16 -0.96
C PHE A 173 13.72 11.14 -0.74
N ALA A 174 14.28 11.63 -1.85
CA ALA A 174 15.23 12.74 -1.84
C ALA A 174 14.50 14.09 -1.74
N SER A 175 15.25 15.15 -1.52
CA SER A 175 14.77 16.52 -1.27
C SER A 175 13.75 17.02 -2.29
N ASP A 176 13.94 16.77 -3.59
CA ASP A 176 13.02 17.23 -4.65
C ASP A 176 11.64 16.60 -4.51
N ALA A 177 11.60 15.31 -4.15
CA ALA A 177 10.35 14.60 -3.92
C ALA A 177 9.64 15.09 -2.66
N VAL A 178 10.39 15.39 -1.61
CA VAL A 178 9.88 15.99 -0.37
C VAL A 178 9.33 17.39 -0.68
N MET A 179 10.14 18.24 -1.31
CA MET A 179 9.76 19.60 -1.72
C MET A 179 8.44 19.63 -2.50
N THR A 180 8.34 18.82 -3.54
CA THR A 180 7.15 18.78 -4.40
C THR A 180 5.88 18.46 -3.61
N ARG A 181 5.94 17.54 -2.65
CA ARG A 181 4.79 17.14 -1.83
C ARG A 181 4.46 18.14 -0.74
N VAL A 182 5.48 18.72 -0.11
CA VAL A 182 5.31 19.80 0.89
C VAL A 182 4.64 21.02 0.25
N GLN A 183 5.10 21.41 -0.94
CA GLN A 183 4.49 22.52 -1.71
C GLN A 183 3.05 22.19 -2.13
N ALA A 184 2.82 20.99 -2.67
CA ALA A 184 1.48 20.58 -3.12
C ALA A 184 0.46 20.50 -1.97
N ALA A 185 0.89 20.07 -0.77
CA ALA A 185 0.05 20.08 0.42
C ALA A 185 -0.10 21.47 1.04
N GLY A 186 0.79 22.41 0.74
CA GLY A 186 0.89 23.68 1.46
C GLY A 186 1.17 23.46 2.94
N SER A 187 2.10 22.58 3.26
CA SER A 187 2.38 22.18 4.65
C SER A 187 2.95 23.31 5.48
N LYS A 188 2.39 23.49 6.67
CA LYS A 188 2.82 24.51 7.64
C LYS A 188 3.96 24.02 8.54
N MET A 189 4.03 22.71 8.77
CA MET A 189 5.06 22.07 9.59
C MET A 189 5.54 20.78 8.92
N ILE A 190 6.81 20.45 9.14
CA ILE A 190 7.38 19.15 8.83
C ILE A 190 7.82 18.49 10.13
N ILE A 191 7.46 17.23 10.36
CA ILE A 191 8.02 16.39 11.42
C ILE A 191 8.95 15.38 10.77
N THR A 192 10.22 15.35 11.23
CA THR A 192 11.28 14.51 10.69
C THR A 192 12.18 13.96 11.79
N ALA A 193 13.11 13.07 11.43
CA ALA A 193 14.19 12.61 12.31
C ALA A 193 15.55 13.13 11.82
N ASP A 194 16.57 13.11 12.69
CA ASP A 194 17.94 13.38 12.28
C ASP A 194 18.44 12.37 11.22
N GLY A 195 17.95 11.14 11.28
CA GLY A 195 18.23 10.07 10.33
C GLY A 195 17.73 8.72 10.85
N PHE A 196 18.04 7.65 10.13
CA PHE A 196 17.74 6.27 10.51
C PHE A 196 18.81 5.31 10.00
N SER A 197 18.86 4.12 10.60
CA SER A 197 19.77 3.06 10.18
C SER A 197 19.21 2.23 9.03
N ARG A 198 20.05 1.96 8.02
CA ARG A 198 19.71 1.05 6.94
C ARG A 198 20.98 0.30 6.49
N ARG A 199 20.99 -1.02 6.63
CA ARG A 199 22.16 -1.90 6.39
C ARG A 199 23.43 -1.40 7.10
N GLY A 200 23.27 -1.02 8.37
CA GLY A 200 24.36 -0.52 9.22
C GLY A 200 24.87 0.88 8.85
N LYS A 201 24.22 1.58 7.92
CA LYS A 201 24.58 2.96 7.55
C LYS A 201 23.48 3.92 8.00
N ILE A 202 23.88 5.12 8.40
CA ILE A 202 22.93 6.19 8.70
C ILE A 202 22.50 6.86 7.40
N VAL A 203 21.19 6.99 7.21
CA VAL A 203 20.56 7.78 6.16
C VAL A 203 20.07 9.07 6.81
N SER A 204 20.58 10.24 6.39
CA SER A 204 20.13 11.54 6.89
C SER A 204 18.76 11.88 6.31
N LEU A 205 17.81 12.26 7.17
CA LEU A 205 16.51 12.81 6.74
C LEU A 205 16.50 14.33 6.85
N LYS A 206 17.12 14.87 7.90
CA LYS A 206 17.14 16.33 8.14
C LYS A 206 17.81 17.09 7.00
N ASP A 207 18.91 16.57 6.43
CA ASP A 207 19.57 17.22 5.30
C ASP A 207 18.67 17.30 4.05
N GLU A 208 17.83 16.28 3.82
CA GLU A 208 16.87 16.29 2.71
C GLU A 208 15.73 17.29 2.97
N VAL A 209 15.29 17.41 4.23
CA VAL A 209 14.28 18.41 4.64
C VAL A 209 14.83 19.83 4.48
N ASP A 210 16.07 20.08 4.89
CA ASP A 210 16.68 21.41 4.79
C ASP A 210 16.75 21.90 3.35
N LYS A 211 17.23 21.05 2.44
CA LYS A 211 17.23 21.34 0.99
C LYS A 211 15.82 21.61 0.47
N ALA A 212 14.84 20.82 0.88
CA ALA A 212 13.44 21.02 0.46
C ALA A 212 12.88 22.36 0.99
N CYS A 213 13.19 22.72 2.24
CA CYS A 213 12.70 23.95 2.88
C CYS A 213 13.19 25.25 2.21
N GLU A 214 14.31 25.21 1.47
CA GLU A 214 14.76 26.38 0.68
C GLU A 214 13.70 26.86 -0.32
N HIS A 215 12.77 25.98 -0.70
CA HIS A 215 11.72 26.22 -1.69
C HIS A 215 10.29 26.02 -1.14
N CYS A 216 10.13 25.88 0.18
CA CYS A 216 8.83 25.64 0.83
C CYS A 216 8.46 26.77 1.79
N PRO A 217 8.02 27.94 1.28
CA PRO A 217 7.80 29.14 2.12
C PRO A 217 6.63 29.00 3.10
N THR A 218 5.77 28.00 2.96
CA THR A 218 4.67 27.73 3.89
C THR A 218 5.12 27.05 5.18
N VAL A 219 6.33 26.46 5.18
CA VAL A 219 6.87 25.74 6.34
C VAL A 219 7.39 26.74 7.37
N GLU A 220 6.73 26.80 8.51
CA GLU A 220 7.10 27.67 9.63
C GLU A 220 8.05 26.99 10.62
N LYS A 221 7.90 25.67 10.81
CA LYS A 221 8.68 24.87 11.75
C LYS A 221 9.00 23.49 11.21
N VAL A 222 10.19 23.01 11.57
CA VAL A 222 10.64 21.64 11.34
C VAL A 222 10.89 21.00 12.71
N VAL A 223 10.04 20.03 13.07
CA VAL A 223 10.18 19.26 14.32
C VAL A 223 11.13 18.10 14.08
N ILE A 224 12.15 17.96 14.94
CA ILE A 224 13.22 16.99 14.77
C ILE A 224 13.24 16.00 15.94
N VAL A 225 13.09 14.71 15.60
CA VAL A 225 13.33 13.58 16.51
C VAL A 225 14.82 13.21 16.45
N ARG A 226 15.48 13.16 17.59
CA ARG A 226 16.84 12.62 17.71
C ARG A 226 16.76 11.10 17.82
N HIS A 227 17.05 10.40 16.74
CA HIS A 227 16.92 8.96 16.63
C HIS A 227 18.24 8.27 16.27
N ALA A 228 18.86 8.63 15.15
CA ALA A 228 20.09 8.01 14.67
C ALA A 228 21.36 8.57 15.31
N GLY A 229 21.25 9.70 16.01
CA GLY A 229 22.41 10.43 16.54
C GLY A 229 23.23 11.13 15.46
N ASN A 230 22.62 11.39 14.30
CA ASN A 230 23.26 12.10 13.20
C ASN A 230 23.38 13.60 13.51
N ASP A 231 24.55 14.17 13.23
CA ASP A 231 24.75 15.61 13.32
C ASP A 231 24.11 16.30 12.12
N PHE A 232 23.56 17.48 12.34
CA PHE A 232 22.98 18.34 11.30
C PHE A 232 23.23 19.81 11.60
N THR A 233 23.16 20.66 10.58
CA THR A 233 23.23 22.11 10.71
C THR A 233 21.95 22.66 11.31
N PRO A 234 21.98 23.38 12.46
CA PRO A 234 20.79 23.99 13.03
C PRO A 234 20.28 25.16 12.19
N HIS A 235 18.97 25.27 12.05
CA HIS A 235 18.26 26.39 11.43
C HIS A 235 17.30 27.06 12.40
N ASN A 236 16.88 28.29 12.10
CA ASN A 236 16.00 29.08 12.96
C ASN A 236 14.55 28.55 13.00
N TYR A 237 14.16 27.71 12.06
CA TYR A 237 12.87 27.03 12.02
C TYR A 237 12.88 25.67 12.75
N ASP A 238 14.04 25.22 13.24
CA ASP A 238 14.16 23.94 13.91
C ASP A 238 13.49 23.95 15.28
N PHE A 239 12.74 22.89 15.56
CA PHE A 239 12.05 22.67 16.80
C PHE A 239 12.28 21.26 17.33
N SER A 240 12.61 21.14 18.61
CA SER A 240 12.89 19.82 19.17
C SER A 240 11.61 19.04 19.49
N TRP A 241 11.54 17.78 19.07
CA TRP A 241 10.49 16.84 19.47
C TRP A 241 10.29 16.78 20.99
N SER A 242 11.39 16.74 21.76
CA SER A 242 11.34 16.69 23.21
C SER A 242 10.65 17.91 23.85
N THR A 243 10.46 19.00 23.13
CA THR A 243 9.70 20.16 23.60
C THR A 243 8.19 19.86 23.55
N LEU A 244 7.72 19.15 22.53
CA LEU A 244 6.31 18.72 22.42
C LEU A 244 5.93 17.76 23.55
N GLU A 245 6.84 16.87 23.93
CA GLU A 245 6.62 15.83 24.94
C GLU A 245 6.55 16.35 26.38
N LYS A 246 7.01 17.59 26.65
CA LYS A 246 6.98 18.19 27.98
C LYS A 246 5.59 18.67 28.41
N GLU A 247 4.67 18.70 27.49
CA GLU A 247 3.31 19.18 27.74
C GLU A 247 2.48 18.17 28.57
N LYS A 248 1.37 18.66 29.11
CA LYS A 248 0.47 17.82 29.90
C LYS A 248 -0.21 16.79 29.00
N PRO A 249 -0.42 15.53 29.48
CA PRO A 249 -1.04 14.47 28.69
C PRO A 249 -2.58 14.59 28.64
N PHE A 250 -3.10 15.79 28.38
CA PHE A 250 -4.54 16.02 28.30
C PHE A 250 -4.86 17.00 27.18
N VAL A 251 -5.45 16.45 26.12
CA VAL A 251 -6.04 17.18 25.01
C VAL A 251 -7.31 16.46 24.61
N HIS A 252 -8.43 17.16 24.59
CA HIS A 252 -9.64 16.63 23.94
C HIS A 252 -9.40 16.50 22.45
N ALA A 253 -9.84 15.38 21.88
CA ALA A 253 -9.84 15.23 20.43
C ALA A 253 -10.76 16.29 19.81
N GLU A 254 -10.29 16.90 18.72
CA GLU A 254 -11.06 17.90 17.98
C GLU A 254 -12.28 17.25 17.32
N GLU A 255 -13.43 17.88 17.42
CA GLU A 255 -14.65 17.39 16.76
C GLU A 255 -14.55 17.66 15.25
N MET A 256 -14.52 16.57 14.47
CA MET A 256 -14.41 16.59 13.01
C MET A 256 -15.69 16.07 12.39
N HIS A 257 -16.12 16.64 11.26
CA HIS A 257 -17.14 16.00 10.45
C HIS A 257 -16.59 14.67 9.88
N SER A 258 -17.48 13.70 9.66
CA SER A 258 -17.12 12.39 9.08
C SER A 258 -16.28 12.51 7.80
N ASP A 259 -16.59 13.52 7.01
CA ASP A 259 -16.02 13.81 5.68
C ASP A 259 -14.87 14.84 5.70
N ASP A 260 -14.50 15.37 6.88
CA ASP A 260 -13.35 16.27 7.00
C ASP A 260 -12.05 15.54 6.60
N PRO A 261 -11.14 16.23 5.86
CA PRO A 261 -9.86 15.64 5.49
C PRO A 261 -9.02 15.24 6.71
N LEU A 262 -8.53 14.01 6.69
CA LEU A 262 -7.64 13.43 7.69
C LEU A 262 -6.20 13.37 7.19
N MET A 263 -6.05 12.97 5.92
CA MET A 263 -4.77 12.58 5.37
C MET A 263 -4.69 12.84 3.87
N LEU A 264 -3.51 13.31 3.42
CA LEU A 264 -3.15 13.44 2.01
C LEU A 264 -2.03 12.45 1.68
N ILE A 265 -2.32 11.46 0.85
CA ILE A 265 -1.29 10.55 0.33
C ILE A 265 -1.01 10.89 -1.12
N TYR A 266 0.25 11.21 -1.41
CA TYR A 266 0.68 11.55 -2.76
C TYR A 266 1.14 10.32 -3.52
N THR A 267 0.46 10.01 -4.63
CA THR A 267 0.81 8.93 -5.55
C THR A 267 1.44 9.48 -6.82
N SER A 268 2.24 8.64 -7.51
CA SER A 268 2.82 9.03 -8.79
C SER A 268 1.72 9.21 -9.84
N GLY A 269 1.71 10.38 -10.50
CA GLY A 269 0.79 10.65 -11.61
C GLY A 269 1.42 10.33 -12.98
N THR A 270 0.61 9.91 -13.94
CA THR A 270 1.03 9.71 -15.34
C THR A 270 1.50 11.01 -16.01
N THR A 271 1.05 12.16 -15.51
CA THR A 271 1.38 13.50 -16.02
C THR A 271 2.62 14.14 -15.37
N GLY A 272 3.35 13.43 -14.51
CA GLY A 272 4.55 13.92 -13.82
C GLY A 272 4.31 14.66 -12.51
N LYS A 273 3.12 15.22 -12.25
CA LYS A 273 2.78 15.80 -10.94
C LYS A 273 2.15 14.75 -10.04
N PRO A 274 2.57 14.63 -8.77
CA PRO A 274 1.93 13.73 -7.82
C PRO A 274 0.44 14.05 -7.65
N LYS A 275 -0.37 13.00 -7.44
CA LYS A 275 -1.80 13.12 -7.12
C LYS A 275 -1.95 13.05 -5.60
N GLY A 276 -2.43 14.11 -4.97
CA GLY A 276 -2.71 14.14 -3.53
C GLY A 276 -4.11 13.61 -3.24
N THR A 277 -4.23 12.32 -2.94
CA THR A 277 -5.52 11.72 -2.59
C THR A 277 -5.99 12.21 -1.23
N VAL A 278 -7.26 12.61 -1.14
CA VAL A 278 -7.87 13.15 0.09
C VAL A 278 -8.63 12.03 0.81
N HIS A 279 -8.19 11.69 2.00
CA HIS A 279 -8.83 10.70 2.86
C HIS A 279 -9.45 11.37 4.07
N THR A 280 -10.65 10.90 4.46
CA THR A 280 -11.46 11.51 5.51
C THR A 280 -11.38 10.76 6.83
N HIS A 281 -11.82 11.40 7.93
CA HIS A 281 -11.82 10.81 9.27
C HIS A 281 -12.60 9.49 9.34
N ALA A 282 -13.77 9.41 8.71
CA ALA A 282 -14.57 8.18 8.68
C ALA A 282 -14.33 7.30 7.45
N GLY A 283 -13.55 7.75 6.46
CA GLY A 283 -13.32 7.02 5.21
C GLY A 283 -12.23 5.97 5.32
N PHE A 284 -10.98 6.40 5.17
CA PHE A 284 -9.81 5.49 5.16
C PHE A 284 -9.74 4.61 6.43
N PRO A 285 -9.87 5.15 7.65
CA PRO A 285 -9.72 4.34 8.86
C PRO A 285 -10.76 3.23 8.97
N LEU A 286 -12.01 3.51 8.62
CA LEU A 286 -13.07 2.51 8.69
C LEU A 286 -12.89 1.42 7.65
N LYS A 287 -12.54 1.78 6.40
CA LYS A 287 -12.25 0.81 5.34
C LYS A 287 -11.06 -0.08 5.70
N ALA A 288 -9.96 0.52 6.18
CA ALA A 288 -8.78 -0.21 6.60
C ALA A 288 -9.07 -1.15 7.78
N ALA A 289 -9.81 -0.68 8.78
CA ALA A 289 -10.19 -1.51 9.94
C ALA A 289 -11.14 -2.65 9.54
N PHE A 290 -12.08 -2.40 8.62
CA PHE A 290 -12.97 -3.42 8.10
C PHE A 290 -12.22 -4.50 7.31
N ASP A 291 -11.39 -4.09 6.36
CA ASP A 291 -10.60 -5.02 5.54
C ASP A 291 -9.63 -5.86 6.39
N ALA A 292 -8.96 -5.23 7.34
CA ALA A 292 -8.06 -5.92 8.27
C ALA A 292 -8.83 -6.89 9.18
N GLY A 293 -9.91 -6.41 9.80
CA GLY A 293 -10.69 -7.18 10.77
C GLY A 293 -11.52 -8.31 10.15
N PHE A 294 -12.20 -8.04 9.05
CA PHE A 294 -13.14 -8.99 8.44
C PHE A 294 -12.56 -9.66 7.18
N GLY A 295 -11.69 -8.98 6.44
CA GLY A 295 -10.98 -9.57 5.32
C GLY A 295 -9.81 -10.46 5.72
N MET A 296 -8.96 -9.98 6.64
CA MET A 296 -7.75 -10.68 7.10
C MET A 296 -7.89 -11.33 8.48
N ASN A 297 -9.06 -11.22 9.11
CA ASN A 297 -9.38 -11.80 10.43
C ASN A 297 -8.55 -11.23 11.61
N ILE A 298 -8.05 -10.01 11.50
CA ILE A 298 -7.35 -9.35 12.62
C ILE A 298 -8.35 -9.04 13.74
N LYS A 299 -8.00 -9.39 14.97
CA LYS A 299 -8.82 -9.23 16.16
C LYS A 299 -7.99 -8.75 17.36
N GLN A 300 -8.68 -8.42 18.43
CA GLN A 300 -8.06 -8.05 19.71
C GLN A 300 -7.02 -9.10 20.16
N GLY A 301 -5.85 -8.64 20.57
CA GLY A 301 -4.74 -9.45 21.02
C GLY A 301 -3.84 -10.00 19.90
N ASP A 302 -4.21 -9.87 18.63
CA ASP A 302 -3.32 -10.23 17.52
C ASP A 302 -2.11 -9.29 17.42
N ARG A 303 -1.04 -9.74 16.77
CA ARG A 303 0.18 -8.99 16.53
C ARG A 303 0.43 -8.90 15.04
N VAL A 304 0.38 -7.69 14.53
CA VAL A 304 0.38 -7.41 13.09
C VAL A 304 1.67 -6.71 12.70
N LEU A 305 2.44 -7.33 11.84
CA LEU A 305 3.61 -6.75 11.20
C LEU A 305 3.36 -6.62 9.69
N TRP A 306 3.56 -5.42 9.16
CA TRP A 306 3.61 -5.22 7.71
C TRP A 306 4.95 -4.59 7.34
N VAL A 307 5.67 -5.20 6.39
CA VAL A 307 6.93 -4.66 5.90
C VAL A 307 6.62 -3.52 4.93
N THR A 308 6.53 -2.31 5.45
CA THR A 308 6.09 -1.11 4.72
C THR A 308 6.73 0.16 5.28
N ASP A 309 6.25 1.32 4.84
CA ASP A 309 6.62 2.66 5.32
C ASP A 309 5.35 3.51 5.44
N MET A 310 5.33 4.47 6.38
CA MET A 310 4.15 5.32 6.61
C MET A 310 3.81 6.25 5.44
N GLY A 311 4.74 6.51 4.55
CA GLY A 311 4.51 7.27 3.32
C GLY A 311 3.84 6.48 2.19
N TRP A 312 3.54 5.20 2.39
CA TRP A 312 2.75 4.35 1.51
C TRP A 312 1.43 3.98 2.15
N MET A 313 0.41 3.69 1.33
CA MET A 313 -0.94 3.33 1.81
C MET A 313 -0.93 2.26 2.91
N MET A 314 -0.05 1.25 2.79
CA MET A 314 -0.02 0.15 3.76
C MET A 314 0.55 0.52 5.13
N GLY A 315 1.22 1.67 5.27
CA GLY A 315 1.60 2.22 6.58
C GLY A 315 0.38 2.66 7.41
N PRO A 316 -0.40 3.63 6.93
CA PRO A 316 -1.67 4.00 7.56
C PRO A 316 -2.67 2.82 7.65
N PHE A 317 -2.69 1.92 6.66
CA PHE A 317 -3.50 0.69 6.74
C PHE A 317 -3.12 -0.16 7.94
N LEU A 318 -1.82 -0.40 8.17
CA LEU A 318 -1.32 -1.13 9.34
C LEU A 318 -1.73 -0.41 10.64
N LEU A 319 -1.57 0.91 10.71
CA LEU A 319 -1.95 1.71 11.88
C LEU A 319 -3.43 1.53 12.23
N PHE A 320 -4.32 1.86 11.31
CA PHE A 320 -5.76 1.81 11.57
C PHE A 320 -6.30 0.38 11.63
N GLY A 321 -5.83 -0.49 10.74
CA GLY A 321 -6.23 -1.89 10.68
C GLY A 321 -5.87 -2.67 11.93
N SER A 322 -4.74 -2.37 12.57
CA SER A 322 -4.37 -3.00 13.85
C SER A 322 -5.09 -2.36 15.02
N LEU A 323 -4.89 -1.07 15.24
CA LEU A 323 -5.29 -0.44 16.50
C LEU A 323 -6.81 -0.27 16.66
N ILE A 324 -7.56 -0.03 15.57
CA ILE A 324 -9.03 0.01 15.66
C ILE A 324 -9.59 -1.38 15.99
N ASN A 325 -8.90 -2.46 15.61
CA ASN A 325 -9.32 -3.83 15.96
C ASN A 325 -8.77 -4.33 17.31
N GLY A 326 -8.08 -3.49 18.09
CA GLY A 326 -7.53 -3.86 19.41
C GLY A 326 -6.31 -4.78 19.33
N ALA A 327 -5.66 -4.82 18.16
CA ALA A 327 -4.44 -5.61 17.94
C ALA A 327 -3.18 -4.78 18.25
N THR A 328 -2.07 -5.46 18.43
CA THR A 328 -0.74 -4.82 18.54
C THR A 328 -0.19 -4.53 17.16
N MET A 329 0.12 -3.28 16.88
CA MET A 329 0.93 -2.89 15.73
C MET A 329 2.40 -3.15 16.02
N VAL A 330 3.07 -3.97 15.21
CA VAL A 330 4.51 -4.19 15.30
C VAL A 330 5.20 -3.42 14.19
N MET A 331 6.10 -2.52 14.58
CA MET A 331 6.92 -1.72 13.66
C MET A 331 8.32 -2.31 13.55
N TYR A 332 8.84 -2.33 12.34
CA TYR A 332 10.19 -2.76 12.05
C TYR A 332 10.96 -1.67 11.30
N GLU A 333 12.09 -1.24 11.85
CA GLU A 333 13.03 -0.33 11.19
C GLU A 333 14.21 -1.14 10.62
N GLY A 334 14.61 -0.82 9.40
CA GLY A 334 15.70 -1.49 8.71
C GLY A 334 15.24 -2.31 7.49
N VAL A 335 16.03 -3.32 7.15
CA VAL A 335 15.73 -4.22 6.04
C VAL A 335 15.55 -5.66 6.52
N PRO A 336 14.62 -6.41 5.93
CA PRO A 336 14.21 -7.73 6.43
C PRO A 336 15.28 -8.83 6.38
N ASP A 337 16.39 -8.58 5.65
CA ASP A 337 17.49 -9.53 5.43
C ASP A 337 18.84 -9.03 6.00
N PHE A 338 18.81 -8.11 6.98
CA PHE A 338 20.00 -7.55 7.60
C PHE A 338 19.81 -7.38 9.14
N PRO A 339 20.83 -7.67 9.98
CA PRO A 339 22.20 -8.08 9.63
C PRO A 339 22.30 -9.50 9.04
N GLU A 340 21.37 -10.39 9.38
CA GLU A 340 21.32 -11.77 8.90
C GLU A 340 20.11 -11.99 7.98
N ALA A 341 20.21 -12.96 7.08
CA ALA A 341 19.16 -13.24 6.09
C ALA A 341 17.84 -13.76 6.69
N ASP A 342 17.84 -14.19 7.94
CA ASP A 342 16.67 -14.65 8.71
C ASP A 342 16.04 -13.58 9.62
N ARG A 343 16.49 -12.33 9.51
CA ARG A 343 16.04 -11.23 10.39
C ARG A 343 14.52 -11.07 10.47
N LEU A 344 13.82 -11.21 9.35
CA LEU A 344 12.36 -11.14 9.35
C LEU A 344 11.75 -12.29 10.16
N TRP A 345 12.26 -13.50 9.97
CA TRP A 345 11.75 -14.69 10.65
C TRP A 345 12.05 -14.67 12.16
N GLU A 346 13.23 -14.16 12.54
CA GLU A 346 13.56 -13.87 13.95
C GLU A 346 12.57 -12.87 14.56
N THR A 347 12.21 -11.81 13.84
CA THR A 347 11.23 -10.82 14.30
C THR A 347 9.84 -11.43 14.47
N VAL A 348 9.43 -12.31 13.55
CA VAL A 348 8.17 -13.05 13.65
C VAL A 348 8.11 -13.90 14.93
N ASP A 349 9.15 -14.66 15.21
CA ASP A 349 9.21 -15.48 16.44
C ASP A 349 9.30 -14.63 17.71
N LYS A 350 10.15 -13.60 17.70
CA LYS A 350 10.38 -12.72 18.85
C LYS A 350 9.12 -12.01 19.33
N TYR A 351 8.32 -11.51 18.40
CA TYR A 351 7.09 -10.79 18.70
C TYR A 351 5.84 -11.66 18.57
N GLU A 352 6.00 -12.96 18.30
CA GLU A 352 4.89 -13.90 18.08
C GLU A 352 3.85 -13.33 17.10
N ILE A 353 4.32 -12.87 15.93
CA ILE A 353 3.48 -12.26 14.89
C ILE A 353 2.41 -13.25 14.45
N THR A 354 1.14 -12.82 14.47
CA THR A 354 0.00 -13.59 13.98
C THR A 354 -0.32 -13.30 12.53
N HIS A 355 -0.16 -12.03 12.12
CA HIS A 355 -0.45 -11.55 10.77
C HIS A 355 0.78 -10.87 10.18
N LEU A 356 1.30 -11.44 9.08
CA LEU A 356 2.48 -10.93 8.40
C LEU A 356 2.12 -10.37 7.03
N GLY A 357 2.24 -9.06 6.87
CA GLY A 357 2.04 -8.34 5.62
C GLY A 357 3.35 -8.19 4.84
N ILE A 358 3.36 -8.63 3.56
CA ILE A 358 4.54 -8.68 2.72
C ILE A 358 4.22 -8.28 1.27
N SER A 359 5.27 -8.07 0.49
CA SER A 359 5.17 -7.94 -0.97
C SER A 359 5.75 -9.18 -1.68
N PRO A 360 5.30 -9.50 -2.90
CA PRO A 360 5.89 -10.56 -3.72
C PRO A 360 7.40 -10.39 -3.95
N THR A 361 7.85 -9.15 -4.17
CA THR A 361 9.29 -8.85 -4.33
C THR A 361 10.10 -9.22 -3.09
N LEU A 362 9.59 -8.90 -1.89
CA LEU A 362 10.25 -9.29 -0.65
C LEU A 362 10.40 -10.81 -0.55
N ILE A 363 9.34 -11.54 -0.87
CA ILE A 363 9.36 -13.00 -0.80
C ILE A 363 10.32 -13.61 -1.84
N ARG A 364 10.38 -13.07 -3.07
CA ARG A 364 11.40 -13.48 -4.04
C ARG A 364 12.82 -13.31 -3.51
N ALA A 365 13.09 -12.17 -2.88
CA ALA A 365 14.40 -11.87 -2.29
C ALA A 365 14.76 -12.82 -1.13
N LEU A 366 13.80 -13.13 -0.25
CA LEU A 366 14.03 -14.05 0.88
C LEU A 366 14.13 -15.50 0.42
N MET A 367 13.31 -15.93 -0.54
CA MET A 367 13.41 -17.28 -1.16
C MET A 367 14.81 -17.52 -1.77
N ALA A 368 15.37 -16.50 -2.41
CA ALA A 368 16.72 -16.60 -3.00
C ALA A 368 17.85 -16.75 -1.96
N LYS A 369 17.59 -16.45 -0.67
CA LYS A 369 18.58 -16.64 0.41
C LYS A 369 18.72 -18.11 0.81
N GLY A 370 17.62 -18.90 0.71
CA GLY A 370 17.60 -20.33 1.04
C GLY A 370 16.65 -20.69 2.19
N ASP A 371 16.18 -21.94 2.17
CA ASP A 371 15.20 -22.45 3.13
C ASP A 371 15.79 -22.61 4.54
N GLU A 372 17.10 -22.75 4.66
CA GLU A 372 17.81 -22.89 5.94
C GLU A 372 17.57 -21.71 6.87
N TYR A 373 17.37 -20.50 6.35
CA TYR A 373 17.08 -19.30 7.14
C TYR A 373 15.67 -19.34 7.74
N VAL A 374 14.68 -19.83 6.99
CA VAL A 374 13.32 -20.03 7.50
C VAL A 374 13.29 -21.16 8.54
N ASN A 375 14.00 -22.26 8.27
CA ASN A 375 13.94 -23.47 9.09
C ASN A 375 14.62 -23.34 10.46
N LYS A 376 15.35 -22.25 10.72
CA LYS A 376 15.88 -21.90 12.06
C LYS A 376 14.77 -21.46 13.02
N HIS A 377 13.62 -21.04 12.49
CA HIS A 377 12.55 -20.38 13.23
C HIS A 377 11.29 -21.25 13.33
N SER A 378 10.56 -21.07 14.42
CA SER A 378 9.36 -21.85 14.70
C SER A 378 8.15 -21.40 13.88
N LEU A 379 7.95 -20.09 13.77
CA LEU A 379 6.88 -19.38 13.06
C LEU A 379 5.46 -19.86 13.44
N LYS A 380 5.29 -20.49 14.62
CA LYS A 380 4.04 -21.12 15.06
C LYS A 380 2.91 -20.14 15.35
N SER A 381 3.26 -18.88 15.59
CA SER A 381 2.30 -17.80 15.84
C SER A 381 1.56 -17.35 14.59
N LEU A 382 2.11 -17.60 13.40
CA LEU A 382 1.53 -17.16 12.14
C LEU A 382 0.17 -17.80 11.87
N GLU A 383 -0.84 -16.97 11.74
CA GLU A 383 -2.22 -17.35 11.38
C GLU A 383 -2.55 -16.98 9.93
N VAL A 384 -2.04 -15.84 9.44
CA VAL A 384 -2.35 -15.32 8.10
C VAL A 384 -1.14 -14.59 7.51
N PHE A 385 -0.85 -14.85 6.24
CA PHE A 385 -0.05 -13.95 5.41
C PHE A 385 -0.97 -12.99 4.66
N ALA A 386 -0.61 -11.72 4.63
CA ALA A 386 -1.28 -10.74 3.78
C ALA A 386 -0.29 -10.18 2.74
N SER A 387 -0.74 -9.98 1.51
CA SER A 387 0.15 -9.55 0.44
C SER A 387 -0.53 -8.60 -0.53
N THR A 388 0.18 -7.55 -0.91
CA THR A 388 -0.26 -6.57 -1.91
C THR A 388 0.93 -5.90 -2.61
N GLY A 389 0.64 -5.03 -3.57
CA GLY A 389 1.58 -4.11 -4.22
C GLY A 389 1.95 -4.48 -5.65
N GLU A 390 1.98 -5.75 -5.98
CA GLU A 390 2.27 -6.26 -7.33
C GLU A 390 1.69 -7.66 -7.56
N PRO A 391 1.53 -8.09 -8.81
CA PRO A 391 1.12 -9.47 -9.11
C PRO A 391 2.14 -10.51 -8.64
N TRP A 392 1.66 -11.63 -8.16
CA TRP A 392 2.47 -12.78 -7.78
C TRP A 392 2.95 -13.62 -8.96
N ASN A 393 4.17 -14.17 -8.83
CA ASN A 393 4.60 -15.34 -9.59
C ASN A 393 4.23 -16.61 -8.81
N PRO A 394 3.94 -17.74 -9.49
CA PRO A 394 3.55 -18.98 -8.81
C PRO A 394 4.60 -19.52 -7.82
N ASP A 395 5.87 -19.57 -8.20
CA ASP A 395 6.91 -20.20 -7.39
C ASP A 395 7.14 -19.51 -6.04
N PRO A 396 7.34 -18.19 -5.93
CA PRO A 396 7.49 -17.54 -4.64
C PRO A 396 6.19 -17.57 -3.81
N TRP A 397 5.00 -17.60 -4.45
CA TRP A 397 3.74 -17.79 -3.74
C TRP A 397 3.67 -19.18 -3.10
N MET A 398 4.02 -20.22 -3.87
CA MET A 398 4.04 -21.61 -3.37
C MET A 398 5.13 -21.78 -2.31
N TRP A 399 6.30 -21.17 -2.47
CA TRP A 399 7.35 -21.20 -1.45
C TRP A 399 6.88 -20.59 -0.13
N LEU A 400 6.23 -19.44 -0.18
CA LEU A 400 5.65 -18.83 1.02
C LEU A 400 4.62 -19.77 1.68
N PHE A 401 3.74 -20.38 0.88
CA PHE A 401 2.71 -21.26 1.38
C PHE A 401 3.28 -22.57 1.96
N GLU A 402 4.14 -23.25 1.21
CA GLU A 402 4.65 -24.59 1.57
C GLU A 402 5.81 -24.54 2.56
N THR A 403 6.81 -23.68 2.30
CA THR A 403 8.03 -23.64 3.11
C THR A 403 7.86 -22.81 4.37
N VAL A 404 7.33 -21.60 4.27
CA VAL A 404 7.16 -20.71 5.42
C VAL A 404 5.89 -21.08 6.19
N GLY A 405 4.76 -21.16 5.50
CA GLY A 405 3.44 -21.42 6.07
C GLY A 405 3.14 -22.90 6.35
N LYS A 406 4.08 -23.81 6.05
CA LYS A 406 3.95 -25.28 6.25
C LYS A 406 2.65 -25.85 5.66
N SER A 407 2.19 -25.31 4.53
CA SER A 407 0.93 -25.65 3.84
C SER A 407 -0.33 -25.47 4.68
N ASN A 408 -0.27 -24.66 5.74
CA ASN A 408 -1.36 -24.45 6.68
C ASN A 408 -1.79 -22.99 6.79
N VAL A 409 -0.85 -22.04 6.73
CA VAL A 409 -1.13 -20.61 6.85
C VAL A 409 -1.66 -20.06 5.52
N PRO A 410 -2.89 -19.53 5.48
CA PRO A 410 -3.46 -18.97 4.24
C PRO A 410 -2.76 -17.67 3.82
N ILE A 411 -2.76 -17.41 2.52
CA ILE A 411 -2.27 -16.17 1.95
C ILE A 411 -3.47 -15.32 1.49
N CYS A 412 -3.76 -14.26 2.23
CA CYS A 412 -4.68 -13.21 1.82
C CYS A 412 -4.00 -12.34 0.76
N ASN A 413 -4.11 -12.74 -0.50
CA ASN A 413 -3.77 -11.86 -1.61
C ASN A 413 -4.80 -10.73 -1.66
N TYR A 414 -4.33 -9.47 -1.82
CA TYR A 414 -5.14 -8.29 -1.60
C TYR A 414 -4.79 -7.22 -2.63
N SER A 415 -5.76 -6.79 -3.40
CA SER A 415 -5.57 -5.79 -4.44
C SER A 415 -6.55 -4.65 -4.32
N GLY A 416 -6.02 -3.44 -4.43
CA GLY A 416 -6.72 -2.18 -4.39
C GLY A 416 -5.77 -1.04 -4.69
N GLY A 417 -5.88 0.05 -3.96
CA GLY A 417 -5.04 1.23 -4.19
C GLY A 417 -5.18 2.27 -3.11
N THR A 418 -4.31 3.25 -3.16
CA THR A 418 -4.35 4.40 -2.25
C THR A 418 -5.71 5.09 -2.31
N GLU A 419 -6.23 5.30 -3.49
CA GLU A 419 -7.52 5.95 -3.75
C GLU A 419 -8.72 5.12 -3.28
N ILE A 420 -8.51 3.81 -3.07
CA ILE A 420 -9.53 2.88 -2.58
C ILE A 420 -9.56 2.83 -1.05
N SER A 421 -8.48 3.24 -0.39
CA SER A 421 -8.22 3.10 1.05
C SER A 421 -8.18 1.64 1.53
N GLY A 422 -7.99 0.71 0.64
CA GLY A 422 -8.08 -0.70 0.92
C GLY A 422 -8.10 -1.57 -0.32
N GLY A 423 -8.79 -2.71 -0.24
CA GLY A 423 -8.91 -3.68 -1.32
C GLY A 423 -10.23 -3.59 -2.09
N ILE A 424 -10.13 -3.97 -3.36
CA ILE A 424 -11.26 -4.29 -4.23
C ILE A 424 -11.43 -5.80 -4.24
N PHE A 425 -10.35 -6.52 -4.48
CA PHE A 425 -10.29 -7.98 -4.45
C PHE A 425 -9.45 -8.46 -3.28
N GLY A 426 -9.78 -9.63 -2.77
CA GLY A 426 -9.01 -10.31 -1.75
C GLY A 426 -9.25 -11.80 -1.74
N ASN A 427 -8.48 -12.50 -0.91
CA ASN A 427 -8.78 -13.88 -0.54
C ASN A 427 -9.53 -13.86 0.79
N VAL A 428 -10.84 -14.06 0.74
CA VAL A 428 -11.63 -14.25 1.96
C VAL A 428 -11.36 -15.63 2.55
N LEU A 429 -11.12 -15.69 3.84
CA LEU A 429 -10.66 -16.90 4.56
C LEU A 429 -11.73 -17.98 4.73
N ILE A 430 -12.94 -17.74 4.27
CA ILE A 430 -14.07 -18.70 4.31
C ILE A 430 -14.26 -19.43 2.97
N LYS A 431 -13.45 -19.16 1.97
CA LYS A 431 -13.45 -19.79 0.65
C LYS A 431 -12.09 -20.43 0.35
N PRO A 432 -12.02 -21.47 -0.51
CA PRO A 432 -10.75 -22.03 -0.97
C PRO A 432 -9.86 -21.00 -1.63
N ILE A 433 -8.54 -21.11 -1.42
CA ILE A 433 -7.53 -20.19 -1.97
C ILE A 433 -6.67 -20.92 -3.00
N ALA A 434 -6.58 -20.35 -4.20
CA ALA A 434 -5.68 -20.78 -5.25
C ALA A 434 -4.48 -19.82 -5.39
N PRO A 435 -3.32 -20.31 -5.86
CA PRO A 435 -2.15 -19.46 -6.06
C PRO A 435 -2.43 -18.28 -6.98
N ILE A 436 -1.91 -17.10 -6.63
CA ILE A 436 -1.88 -15.84 -7.41
C ILE A 436 -3.24 -15.24 -7.81
N SER A 437 -4.36 -15.91 -7.55
CA SER A 437 -5.70 -15.40 -7.81
C SER A 437 -6.34 -14.79 -6.57
N PHE A 438 -7.47 -14.10 -6.79
CA PHE A 438 -8.36 -13.62 -5.73
C PHE A 438 -9.64 -14.45 -5.77
N ASN A 439 -10.06 -14.96 -4.63
CA ASN A 439 -11.27 -15.80 -4.56
C ASN A 439 -12.56 -15.00 -4.37
N ALA A 440 -12.46 -13.66 -4.21
CA ALA A 440 -13.62 -12.81 -4.04
C ALA A 440 -13.34 -11.34 -4.41
N SER A 441 -14.39 -10.64 -4.84
CA SER A 441 -14.51 -9.21 -4.60
C SER A 441 -14.86 -9.00 -3.13
N LEU A 442 -14.27 -8.01 -2.47
CA LEU A 442 -14.50 -7.78 -1.04
C LEU A 442 -15.92 -7.23 -0.81
N PRO A 443 -16.54 -7.52 0.35
CA PRO A 443 -17.88 -7.03 0.65
C PRO A 443 -17.96 -5.50 0.57
N GLY A 444 -19.03 -4.97 0.01
CA GLY A 444 -19.22 -3.54 -0.24
C GLY A 444 -18.48 -2.97 -1.45
N MET A 445 -17.69 -3.79 -2.17
CA MET A 445 -16.95 -3.38 -3.37
C MET A 445 -17.66 -3.92 -4.62
N ALA A 446 -18.43 -3.08 -5.31
CA ALA A 446 -19.21 -3.44 -6.49
C ALA A 446 -18.32 -3.53 -7.75
N ALA A 447 -17.41 -4.50 -7.77
CA ALA A 447 -16.45 -4.67 -8.85
C ALA A 447 -17.06 -5.35 -10.06
N VAL A 448 -16.74 -4.84 -11.24
CA VAL A 448 -17.15 -5.38 -12.54
C VAL A 448 -15.99 -5.32 -13.52
N VAL A 449 -15.90 -6.32 -14.39
CA VAL A 449 -14.93 -6.37 -15.50
C VAL A 449 -15.64 -6.01 -16.79
N LEU A 450 -15.22 -4.93 -17.45
CA LEU A 450 -15.90 -4.35 -18.61
C LEU A 450 -15.08 -4.47 -19.90
N ASP A 451 -15.76 -4.62 -21.02
CA ASP A 451 -15.18 -4.41 -22.34
C ASP A 451 -15.06 -2.89 -22.68
N ASP A 452 -14.55 -2.58 -23.87
CA ASP A 452 -14.38 -1.18 -24.32
C ASP A 452 -15.72 -0.44 -24.52
N GLN A 453 -16.82 -1.18 -24.67
CA GLN A 453 -18.16 -0.63 -24.82
C GLN A 453 -18.88 -0.47 -23.49
N GLY A 454 -18.23 -0.88 -22.37
CA GLY A 454 -18.79 -0.81 -21.02
C GLY A 454 -19.75 -1.97 -20.68
N ASN A 455 -19.70 -3.08 -21.43
CA ASN A 455 -20.49 -4.27 -21.13
C ASN A 455 -19.72 -5.20 -20.20
N PRO A 456 -20.37 -5.83 -19.20
CA PRO A 456 -19.74 -6.85 -18.36
C PRO A 456 -19.29 -8.07 -19.18
N ILE A 457 -18.05 -8.53 -18.91
CA ILE A 457 -17.48 -9.70 -19.61
C ILE A 457 -16.92 -10.73 -18.63
N ARG A 458 -16.84 -11.99 -19.10
CA ARG A 458 -16.22 -13.11 -18.39
C ARG A 458 -15.25 -13.84 -19.31
N ASP A 459 -14.31 -14.57 -18.73
CA ASP A 459 -13.31 -15.40 -19.42
C ASP A 459 -12.43 -14.62 -20.43
N LYS A 460 -12.44 -13.31 -20.33
CA LYS A 460 -11.66 -12.40 -21.17
C LYS A 460 -11.07 -11.29 -20.32
N VAL A 461 -9.96 -10.73 -20.79
CA VAL A 461 -9.36 -9.56 -20.18
C VAL A 461 -10.26 -8.34 -20.39
N GLY A 462 -10.58 -7.64 -19.33
CA GLY A 462 -11.34 -6.38 -19.37
C GLY A 462 -10.88 -5.39 -18.32
N GLU A 463 -11.42 -4.19 -18.39
CA GLU A 463 -11.13 -3.09 -17.47
C GLU A 463 -11.82 -3.31 -16.14
N LEU A 464 -11.07 -3.19 -15.03
CA LEU A 464 -11.65 -3.21 -13.70
C LEU A 464 -12.34 -1.89 -13.40
N CYS A 465 -13.63 -1.97 -13.11
CA CYS A 465 -14.46 -0.85 -12.71
C CYS A 465 -15.21 -1.13 -11.41
N LEU A 466 -15.66 -0.06 -10.73
CA LEU A 466 -16.56 -0.15 -9.59
C LEU A 466 -17.84 0.61 -9.92
N GLU A 467 -18.99 -0.03 -9.68
CA GLU A 467 -20.31 0.50 -10.04
C GLU A 467 -21.01 1.27 -8.91
N LYS A 468 -20.47 1.22 -7.70
CA LYS A 468 -21.00 1.89 -6.51
C LYS A 468 -19.87 2.55 -5.73
N PRO A 469 -20.16 3.65 -5.02
CA PRO A 469 -19.21 4.25 -4.10
C PRO A 469 -19.03 3.35 -2.87
N TRP A 470 -17.90 3.51 -2.20
CA TRP A 470 -17.55 2.80 -0.96
C TRP A 470 -16.96 3.79 0.04
N VAL A 471 -17.04 3.45 1.32
CA VAL A 471 -16.68 4.38 2.42
C VAL A 471 -15.25 4.91 2.35
N GLY A 472 -14.31 4.09 1.86
CA GLY A 472 -12.89 4.46 1.72
C GLY A 472 -12.52 5.14 0.40
N MET A 473 -13.50 5.44 -0.47
CA MET A 473 -13.23 6.14 -1.72
C MET A 473 -12.57 7.49 -1.44
N THR A 474 -11.45 7.79 -2.12
CA THR A 474 -10.84 9.12 -2.00
C THR A 474 -11.87 10.19 -2.34
N LYS A 475 -11.96 11.23 -1.50
CA LYS A 475 -12.95 12.29 -1.69
C LYS A 475 -12.71 13.09 -2.97
N SER A 476 -11.43 13.31 -3.29
CA SER A 476 -10.95 13.96 -4.51
C SER A 476 -9.41 13.91 -4.52
N PHE A 477 -8.80 14.65 -5.45
CA PHE A 477 -7.41 15.09 -5.31
C PHE A 477 -7.38 16.47 -4.64
N TRP A 478 -6.36 16.70 -3.81
CA TRP A 478 -6.21 17.95 -3.07
C TRP A 478 -6.13 19.14 -4.03
N GLU A 479 -7.13 20.02 -3.93
CA GLU A 479 -7.29 21.21 -4.77
C GLU A 479 -7.33 20.92 -6.31
N ASP A 480 -7.75 19.69 -6.73
CA ASP A 480 -7.73 19.29 -8.15
C ASP A 480 -8.87 18.31 -8.50
N ASP A 481 -10.13 18.72 -8.27
CA ASP A 481 -11.34 17.92 -8.52
C ASP A 481 -11.48 17.56 -10.01
N GLU A 482 -11.10 18.46 -10.91
CA GLU A 482 -11.18 18.23 -12.35
C GLU A 482 -10.30 17.05 -12.77
N ARG A 483 -9.06 17.00 -12.27
CA ARG A 483 -8.15 15.90 -12.55
C ARG A 483 -8.63 14.58 -11.94
N TYR A 484 -9.25 14.62 -10.75
CA TYR A 484 -9.86 13.45 -10.12
C TYR A 484 -10.97 12.86 -10.99
N VAL A 485 -11.92 13.68 -11.44
CA VAL A 485 -13.01 13.25 -12.32
C VAL A 485 -12.46 12.73 -13.65
N ASN A 486 -11.54 13.45 -14.27
CA ASN A 486 -10.92 13.04 -15.53
C ASN A 486 -10.16 11.71 -15.42
N THR A 487 -9.54 11.43 -14.26
CA THR A 487 -8.75 10.22 -14.05
C THR A 487 -9.61 8.97 -13.89
N TYR A 488 -10.71 9.05 -13.14
CA TYR A 488 -11.43 7.84 -12.71
C TYR A 488 -12.86 7.74 -13.24
N TRP A 489 -13.50 8.83 -13.65
CA TRP A 489 -14.94 8.88 -13.93
C TRP A 489 -15.30 9.25 -15.37
N SER A 490 -14.31 9.60 -16.20
CA SER A 490 -14.57 10.13 -17.54
C SER A 490 -14.85 9.05 -18.60
N ARG A 491 -14.40 7.80 -18.39
CA ARG A 491 -14.46 6.76 -19.43
C ARG A 491 -15.81 6.05 -19.51
N PHE A 492 -16.41 5.73 -18.37
CA PHE A 492 -17.72 5.09 -18.28
C PHE A 492 -18.63 5.89 -17.33
N GLU A 493 -19.84 6.17 -17.74
CA GLU A 493 -20.77 6.96 -16.96
C GLU A 493 -21.06 6.30 -15.60
N ASN A 494 -20.91 7.07 -14.52
CA ASN A 494 -21.11 6.65 -13.12
C ASN A 494 -20.34 5.39 -12.68
N LYS A 495 -19.21 5.09 -13.32
CA LYS A 495 -18.35 3.97 -12.94
C LYS A 495 -16.92 4.46 -12.71
N TRP A 496 -16.36 4.05 -11.57
CA TRP A 496 -14.95 4.24 -11.26
C TRP A 496 -14.10 3.31 -12.14
N VAL A 497 -13.16 3.84 -12.89
CA VAL A 497 -12.18 3.07 -13.68
C VAL A 497 -10.89 2.94 -12.87
N HIS A 498 -10.57 1.72 -12.46
CA HIS A 498 -9.42 1.50 -11.57
C HIS A 498 -8.07 1.51 -12.29
N GLY A 499 -8.07 1.14 -13.56
CA GLY A 499 -6.86 1.12 -14.38
C GLY A 499 -6.09 -0.21 -14.28
N ASP A 500 -6.76 -1.30 -13.97
CA ASP A 500 -6.23 -2.67 -13.98
C ASP A 500 -6.96 -3.53 -14.99
N TRP A 501 -6.19 -4.36 -15.73
CA TRP A 501 -6.74 -5.44 -16.53
C TRP A 501 -6.99 -6.67 -15.66
N VAL A 502 -8.21 -7.19 -15.76
CA VAL A 502 -8.66 -8.33 -14.96
C VAL A 502 -9.34 -9.37 -15.86
N VAL A 503 -9.12 -10.64 -15.55
CA VAL A 503 -9.94 -11.76 -16.01
C VAL A 503 -10.78 -12.26 -14.85
N TYR A 504 -12.09 -12.40 -15.08
CA TYR A 504 -13.02 -13.05 -14.17
C TYR A 504 -13.60 -14.29 -14.84
N ASP A 505 -13.39 -15.48 -14.26
CA ASP A 505 -13.88 -16.75 -14.81
C ASP A 505 -15.21 -17.24 -14.22
N GLY A 506 -15.82 -16.43 -13.37
CA GLY A 506 -17.06 -16.77 -12.65
C GLY A 506 -16.82 -17.20 -11.19
N GLU A 507 -15.59 -17.52 -10.82
CA GLU A 507 -15.19 -17.91 -9.46
C GLU A 507 -13.99 -17.12 -8.92
N GLN A 508 -13.03 -16.81 -9.79
CA GLN A 508 -11.77 -16.18 -9.41
C GLN A 508 -11.47 -14.96 -10.29
N TYR A 509 -10.77 -14.00 -9.69
CA TYR A 509 -10.22 -12.85 -10.39
C TYR A 509 -8.71 -12.99 -10.52
N ILE A 510 -8.18 -12.61 -11.68
CA ILE A 510 -6.74 -12.56 -11.95
C ILE A 510 -6.42 -11.21 -12.56
N ILE A 511 -5.56 -10.44 -11.89
CA ILE A 511 -5.03 -9.19 -12.44
C ILE A 511 -3.89 -9.53 -13.37
N THR A 512 -4.00 -9.09 -14.63
CA THR A 512 -3.00 -9.35 -15.68
C THR A 512 -2.06 -8.17 -15.91
N GLY A 513 -2.33 -7.02 -15.31
CA GLY A 513 -1.48 -5.83 -15.36
C GLY A 513 -2.27 -4.53 -15.28
N ARG A 514 -1.55 -3.41 -15.45
CA ARG A 514 -2.16 -2.08 -15.52
C ARG A 514 -2.73 -1.83 -16.91
N SER A 515 -3.88 -1.17 -17.01
CA SER A 515 -4.49 -0.82 -18.30
C SER A 515 -3.76 0.34 -18.99
N ASP A 516 -3.11 1.21 -18.23
CA ASP A 516 -2.28 2.30 -18.72
C ASP A 516 -0.87 1.85 -19.20
N ASP A 517 -0.40 0.68 -18.75
CA ASP A 517 0.87 0.06 -19.19
C ASP A 517 0.69 -0.94 -20.34
N THR A 518 -0.54 -1.21 -20.79
CA THR A 518 -0.86 -2.27 -21.77
C THR A 518 -0.26 -1.98 -23.13
N LEU A 519 0.32 -3.03 -23.73
CA LEU A 519 0.84 -3.02 -25.09
C LEU A 519 -0.28 -3.36 -26.07
N ASN A 520 -0.40 -2.59 -27.15
CA ASN A 520 -1.34 -2.86 -28.23
C ASN A 520 -0.61 -3.31 -29.50
N ILE A 521 -0.35 -4.62 -29.59
CA ILE A 521 0.44 -5.21 -30.66
C ILE A 521 -0.50 -5.81 -31.71
N ALA A 522 -0.54 -5.21 -32.90
CA ALA A 522 -1.39 -5.67 -34.00
C ALA A 522 -2.87 -5.85 -33.59
N GLY A 523 -3.40 -4.92 -32.81
CA GLY A 523 -4.78 -4.94 -32.31
C GLY A 523 -5.05 -5.90 -31.17
N LYS A 524 -4.01 -6.59 -30.66
CA LYS A 524 -4.11 -7.45 -29.48
C LYS A 524 -3.52 -6.74 -28.27
N ARG A 525 -4.26 -6.77 -27.16
CA ARG A 525 -3.82 -6.23 -25.87
C ARG A 525 -3.12 -7.28 -25.06
N ILE A 526 -1.94 -6.96 -24.54
CA ILE A 526 -1.14 -7.83 -23.70
C ILE A 526 -0.45 -7.01 -22.62
N GLY A 527 -0.48 -7.49 -21.37
CA GLY A 527 0.18 -6.83 -20.25
C GLY A 527 1.70 -7.04 -20.28
N PRO A 528 2.52 -6.04 -19.92
CA PRO A 528 3.97 -6.22 -19.75
C PRO A 528 4.32 -7.40 -18.85
N ALA A 529 3.56 -7.59 -17.78
CA ALA A 529 3.76 -8.66 -16.81
C ALA A 529 3.71 -10.07 -17.41
N GLU A 530 3.01 -10.27 -18.52
CA GLU A 530 3.00 -11.57 -19.22
C GLU A 530 4.36 -11.91 -19.81
N TYR A 531 5.00 -10.93 -20.48
CA TYR A 531 6.37 -11.11 -20.99
C TYR A 531 7.38 -11.32 -19.85
N GLU A 532 7.29 -10.48 -18.83
CA GLU A 532 8.18 -10.50 -17.68
C GLU A 532 8.11 -11.84 -16.93
N SER A 533 6.90 -12.34 -16.68
CA SER A 533 6.68 -13.63 -16.02
C SER A 533 7.22 -14.83 -16.81
N ILE A 534 7.25 -14.72 -18.14
CA ILE A 534 7.83 -15.76 -18.99
C ILE A 534 9.35 -15.68 -18.95
N LEU A 535 9.93 -14.49 -19.08
CA LEU A 535 11.38 -14.30 -19.14
C LEU A 535 12.08 -14.70 -17.85
N VAL A 536 11.49 -14.41 -16.69
CA VAL A 536 12.06 -14.79 -15.37
C VAL A 536 11.98 -16.30 -15.08
N LYS A 537 11.30 -17.11 -15.92
CA LYS A 537 11.37 -18.57 -15.84
C LYS A 537 12.69 -19.13 -16.37
N HIS A 538 13.43 -18.33 -17.15
CA HIS A 538 14.75 -18.74 -17.62
C HIS A 538 15.76 -18.66 -16.48
N ASN A 539 16.55 -19.73 -16.28
CA ASN A 539 17.48 -19.82 -15.16
C ASN A 539 18.49 -18.67 -15.08
N ASP A 540 18.84 -18.08 -16.20
CA ASP A 540 19.83 -17.01 -16.29
C ASP A 540 19.26 -15.61 -16.10
N VAL A 541 17.93 -15.45 -16.00
CA VAL A 541 17.26 -14.17 -15.85
C VAL A 541 16.83 -13.95 -14.39
N ILE A 542 17.25 -12.84 -13.80
CA ILE A 542 16.85 -12.44 -12.44
C ILE A 542 15.58 -11.61 -12.49
N GLU A 543 15.55 -10.63 -13.40
CA GLU A 543 14.46 -9.69 -13.53
C GLU A 543 14.20 -9.36 -15.00
N ALA A 544 12.97 -8.96 -15.28
CA ALA A 544 12.58 -8.52 -16.60
C ALA A 544 11.60 -7.34 -16.54
N ALA A 545 11.63 -6.50 -17.56
CA ALA A 545 10.63 -5.45 -17.80
C ALA A 545 10.28 -5.44 -19.28
N ALA A 546 9.02 -5.12 -19.60
CA ALA A 546 8.55 -5.00 -20.97
C ALA A 546 7.88 -3.66 -21.21
N ILE A 547 8.14 -3.06 -22.36
CA ILE A 547 7.54 -1.80 -22.80
C ILE A 547 7.01 -1.89 -24.22
N GLY A 548 5.96 -1.11 -24.52
CA GLY A 548 5.48 -0.88 -25.89
C GLY A 548 6.25 0.27 -26.56
N VAL A 549 6.81 -0.03 -27.72
CA VAL A 549 7.49 0.93 -28.57
C VAL A 549 6.63 1.13 -29.82
N PRO A 550 6.34 2.39 -30.25
CA PRO A 550 5.57 2.65 -31.47
C PRO A 550 6.18 1.95 -32.70
N ASP A 551 5.34 1.37 -33.55
CA ASP A 551 5.71 0.71 -34.80
C ASP A 551 4.68 1.04 -35.87
N ASP A 552 5.16 1.46 -37.05
CA ASP A 552 4.30 1.95 -38.13
C ASP A 552 3.36 0.87 -38.72
N VAL A 553 3.68 -0.40 -38.53
CA VAL A 553 2.91 -1.53 -39.08
C VAL A 553 1.99 -2.16 -38.04
N LYS A 554 2.48 -2.32 -36.81
CA LYS A 554 1.78 -3.05 -35.76
C LYS A 554 1.12 -2.15 -34.71
N GLY A 555 1.26 -0.83 -34.85
CA GLY A 555 0.88 0.17 -33.84
C GLY A 555 1.90 0.24 -32.71
N GLU A 556 2.14 -0.87 -32.01
CA GLU A 556 3.23 -1.04 -31.05
C GLU A 556 3.92 -2.40 -31.24
N VAL A 557 5.17 -2.46 -30.82
CA VAL A 557 5.94 -3.71 -30.65
C VAL A 557 6.53 -3.77 -29.25
N CYS A 558 6.63 -4.98 -28.71
CA CYS A 558 7.22 -5.16 -27.40
C CYS A 558 8.76 -5.13 -27.47
N HIS A 559 9.37 -4.38 -26.57
CA HIS A 559 10.79 -4.47 -26.25
C HIS A 559 10.92 -4.93 -24.79
N CYS A 560 11.73 -5.96 -24.56
CA CYS A 560 11.99 -6.47 -23.22
C CYS A 560 13.39 -6.06 -22.75
N PHE A 561 13.52 -5.84 -21.46
CA PHE A 561 14.77 -5.54 -20.77
C PHE A 561 14.97 -6.60 -19.70
N VAL A 562 16.13 -7.26 -19.66
CA VAL A 562 16.41 -8.33 -18.71
C VAL A 562 17.68 -8.06 -17.93
N VAL A 563 17.65 -8.38 -16.65
CA VAL A 563 18.82 -8.44 -15.78
C VAL A 563 19.23 -9.90 -15.67
N LEU A 564 20.47 -10.20 -15.99
CA LEU A 564 21.01 -11.56 -15.95
C LEU A 564 21.68 -11.86 -14.60
N ARG A 565 21.81 -13.15 -14.28
CA ARG A 565 22.59 -13.58 -13.12
C ARG A 565 24.08 -13.24 -13.29
N ASP A 566 24.75 -13.07 -12.16
CA ASP A 566 26.21 -12.92 -12.15
C ASP A 566 26.89 -14.07 -12.91
N ASN A 567 27.91 -13.71 -13.70
CA ASN A 567 28.68 -14.62 -14.56
C ASN A 567 27.95 -15.19 -15.81
N VAL A 568 26.75 -14.71 -16.14
CA VAL A 568 26.08 -15.01 -17.40
C VAL A 568 26.43 -13.96 -18.45
N THR A 569 26.99 -14.41 -19.56
CA THR A 569 27.30 -13.51 -20.70
C THR A 569 26.14 -13.53 -21.71
N PHE A 570 25.63 -12.36 -22.06
CA PHE A 570 24.60 -12.26 -23.08
C PHE A 570 25.17 -12.61 -24.45
N SER A 571 24.69 -13.70 -25.00
CA SER A 571 25.08 -14.19 -26.32
C SER A 571 23.89 -14.15 -27.29
N GLY A 572 24.20 -14.26 -28.60
CA GLY A 572 23.14 -14.42 -29.61
C GLY A 572 22.33 -15.71 -29.46
N GLU A 573 22.89 -16.73 -28.78
CA GLU A 573 22.18 -17.96 -28.45
C GLU A 573 21.20 -17.75 -27.32
N LEU A 574 21.62 -17.17 -26.19
CA LEU A 574 20.75 -16.85 -25.09
C LEU A 574 19.58 -15.93 -25.52
N LYS A 575 19.85 -14.95 -26.38
CA LYS A 575 18.79 -14.11 -26.96
C LYS A 575 17.76 -14.93 -27.74
N LYS A 576 18.21 -15.90 -28.55
CA LYS A 576 17.30 -16.78 -29.29
C LYS A 576 16.51 -17.70 -28.36
N GLU A 577 17.11 -18.20 -27.30
CA GLU A 577 16.44 -19.01 -26.28
C GLU A 577 15.34 -18.23 -25.58
N LEU A 578 15.62 -17.01 -25.11
CA LEU A 578 14.65 -16.12 -24.49
C LEU A 578 13.50 -15.75 -25.45
N MET A 579 13.82 -15.44 -26.71
CA MET A 579 12.80 -15.18 -27.75
C MET A 579 11.94 -16.41 -28.03
N SER A 580 12.55 -17.60 -28.08
CA SER A 580 11.84 -18.88 -28.27
C SER A 580 10.94 -19.19 -27.07
N LEU A 581 11.42 -18.95 -25.86
CA LEU A 581 10.66 -19.14 -24.64
C LEU A 581 9.39 -18.27 -24.65
N VAL A 582 9.52 -16.98 -24.96
CA VAL A 582 8.35 -16.08 -25.07
C VAL A 582 7.42 -16.54 -26.19
N ASN A 583 7.97 -16.86 -27.37
CA ASN A 583 7.18 -17.33 -28.51
C ASN A 583 6.36 -18.60 -28.21
N SER A 584 6.92 -19.54 -27.47
CA SER A 584 6.23 -20.79 -27.10
C SER A 584 5.04 -20.58 -26.15
N HIS A 585 5.06 -19.48 -25.36
CA HIS A 585 4.00 -19.20 -24.38
C HIS A 585 2.91 -18.27 -24.93
N ILE A 586 3.26 -17.22 -25.67
CA ILE A 586 2.30 -16.21 -26.14
C ILE A 586 2.13 -16.16 -27.65
N GLY A 587 2.91 -16.94 -28.38
CA GLY A 587 2.80 -17.09 -29.82
C GLY A 587 3.57 -16.05 -30.64
N LYS A 588 3.88 -16.41 -31.89
CA LYS A 588 4.77 -15.67 -32.79
C LYS A 588 4.29 -14.23 -33.09
N ALA A 589 2.99 -14.01 -33.11
CA ALA A 589 2.42 -12.69 -33.44
C ALA A 589 2.74 -11.62 -32.37
N LEU A 590 2.90 -12.05 -31.12
CA LEU A 590 3.16 -11.21 -29.95
C LEU A 590 4.61 -11.29 -29.46
N CYS A 591 5.48 -12.02 -30.19
CA CYS A 591 6.89 -12.14 -29.83
C CYS A 591 7.56 -10.76 -29.75
N PRO A 592 8.43 -10.51 -28.76
CA PRO A 592 9.13 -9.23 -28.64
C PRO A 592 9.91 -8.89 -29.92
N LYS A 593 9.99 -7.62 -30.26
CA LYS A 593 10.83 -7.12 -31.33
C LYS A 593 12.31 -7.29 -30.98
N ASP A 594 12.62 -7.04 -29.71
CA ASP A 594 13.99 -7.12 -29.20
C ASP A 594 14.01 -7.43 -27.70
N ILE A 595 15.13 -8.03 -27.25
CA ILE A 595 15.45 -8.22 -25.83
C ILE A 595 16.81 -7.57 -25.58
N HIS A 596 16.83 -6.65 -24.62
CA HIS A 596 18.00 -5.88 -24.19
C HIS A 596 18.47 -6.37 -22.83
N VAL A 597 19.77 -6.47 -22.63
CA VAL A 597 20.35 -6.72 -21.31
C VAL A 597 20.73 -5.40 -20.67
N VAL A 598 20.39 -5.25 -19.42
CA VAL A 598 20.72 -4.11 -18.58
C VAL A 598 21.33 -4.59 -17.27
N GLU A 599 22.17 -3.75 -16.64
CA GLU A 599 22.78 -4.09 -15.35
C GLU A 599 21.73 -4.09 -14.23
N ASP A 600 20.77 -3.19 -14.28
CA ASP A 600 19.62 -3.12 -13.39
C ASP A 600 18.45 -2.41 -14.09
N LEU A 601 17.24 -2.53 -13.56
CA LEU A 601 16.05 -1.85 -14.02
C LEU A 601 15.79 -0.59 -13.19
N PRO A 602 15.26 0.51 -13.77
CA PRO A 602 14.78 1.65 -12.99
C PRO A 602 13.71 1.21 -12.01
N LYS A 603 13.92 1.42 -10.71
CA LYS A 603 13.06 0.92 -9.63
C LYS A 603 12.78 1.97 -8.58
N THR A 604 11.66 1.80 -7.91
CA THR A 604 11.39 2.42 -6.61
C THR A 604 12.13 1.66 -5.50
N ARG A 605 12.23 2.25 -4.30
CA ARG A 605 12.84 1.55 -3.14
C ARG A 605 12.15 0.26 -2.73
N ASN A 606 10.87 0.10 -3.07
CA ASN A 606 10.15 -1.15 -2.86
C ASN A 606 10.34 -2.12 -4.03
N SER A 607 11.40 -1.91 -4.81
CA SER A 607 11.77 -2.73 -5.98
C SER A 607 10.71 -2.78 -7.09
N LYS A 608 9.73 -1.87 -7.09
CA LYS A 608 8.75 -1.78 -8.17
C LYS A 608 9.41 -1.18 -9.41
N VAL A 609 9.40 -1.92 -10.51
CA VAL A 609 9.96 -1.48 -11.80
C VAL A 609 9.18 -0.28 -12.34
N MET A 610 9.90 0.76 -12.71
CA MET A 610 9.35 2.00 -13.28
C MET A 610 9.32 1.94 -14.81
N ARG A 611 8.40 1.14 -15.38
CA ARG A 611 8.27 0.93 -16.85
C ARG A 611 8.12 2.24 -17.60
N ARG A 612 7.43 3.22 -17.03
CA ARG A 612 7.31 4.57 -17.60
C ARG A 612 8.68 5.21 -17.84
N VAL A 613 9.59 5.08 -16.88
CA VAL A 613 10.96 5.62 -16.99
C VAL A 613 11.75 4.86 -18.06
N ILE A 614 11.63 3.53 -18.10
CA ILE A 614 12.25 2.70 -19.15
C ILE A 614 11.75 3.14 -20.53
N LYS A 615 10.43 3.26 -20.69
CA LYS A 615 9.81 3.66 -21.97
C LYS A 615 10.25 5.07 -22.39
N ALA A 616 10.23 6.04 -21.48
CA ALA A 616 10.65 7.41 -21.76
C ALA A 616 12.14 7.49 -22.09
N ALA A 617 13.01 6.83 -21.32
CA ALA A 617 14.45 6.76 -21.55
C ALA A 617 14.75 6.12 -22.91
N TYR A 618 14.15 4.97 -23.20
CA TYR A 618 14.37 4.25 -24.46
C TYR A 618 13.87 5.04 -25.68
N LEU A 619 12.77 5.79 -25.56
CA LEU A 619 12.22 6.61 -26.64
C LEU A 619 12.82 8.02 -26.73
N GLY A 620 13.77 8.39 -25.89
CA GLY A 620 14.36 9.73 -25.84
C GLY A 620 13.36 10.84 -25.49
N LYS A 621 12.33 10.51 -24.69
CA LYS A 621 11.30 11.45 -24.22
C LYS A 621 11.66 11.98 -22.84
N GLU A 622 10.94 13.03 -22.40
CA GLU A 622 11.04 13.53 -21.03
C GLU A 622 10.71 12.43 -20.02
N LEU A 623 11.60 12.25 -19.06
CA LEU A 623 11.51 11.16 -18.07
C LEU A 623 10.37 11.36 -17.06
N GLY A 624 9.86 12.60 -16.92
CA GLY A 624 8.85 12.96 -15.93
C GLY A 624 9.36 12.85 -14.49
N ASP A 625 8.45 12.60 -13.54
CA ASP A 625 8.79 12.50 -12.12
C ASP A 625 9.69 11.29 -11.84
N LEU A 626 10.94 11.54 -11.44
CA LEU A 626 11.95 10.56 -11.03
C LEU A 626 12.10 10.46 -9.51
N SER A 627 11.28 11.16 -8.74
CA SER A 627 11.42 11.31 -7.30
C SER A 627 11.42 9.99 -6.52
N SER A 628 10.79 8.96 -7.06
CA SER A 628 10.77 7.60 -6.48
C SER A 628 11.86 6.67 -7.00
N LEU A 629 12.67 7.11 -7.97
CA LEU A 629 13.74 6.31 -8.59
C LEU A 629 14.95 6.23 -7.65
N VAL A 630 15.41 5.01 -7.36
CA VAL A 630 16.53 4.79 -6.43
C VAL A 630 17.87 4.57 -7.11
N ASN A 631 17.86 4.22 -8.39
CA ASN A 631 19.03 3.91 -9.20
C ASN A 631 19.04 4.74 -10.50
N PRO A 632 19.17 6.08 -10.40
CA PRO A 632 19.13 6.96 -11.58
C PRO A 632 20.26 6.69 -12.58
N GLU A 633 21.35 6.07 -12.15
CA GLU A 633 22.51 5.70 -12.95
C GLU A 633 22.19 4.71 -14.08
N VAL A 634 21.10 3.95 -13.97
CA VAL A 634 20.69 2.98 -15.03
C VAL A 634 20.00 3.66 -16.20
N VAL A 635 19.47 4.87 -16.01
CA VAL A 635 18.69 5.58 -17.04
C VAL A 635 19.53 5.96 -18.27
N PRO A 636 20.76 6.56 -18.13
CA PRO A 636 21.61 6.87 -19.26
C PRO A 636 21.98 5.64 -20.11
N PHE A 637 22.14 4.47 -19.49
CA PHE A 637 22.42 3.23 -20.20
C PHE A 637 21.24 2.85 -21.12
N ILE A 638 20.01 2.92 -20.60
CA ILE A 638 18.79 2.62 -21.39
C ILE A 638 18.63 3.61 -22.54
N GLN A 639 18.93 4.91 -22.33
CA GLN A 639 18.93 5.93 -23.38
C GLN A 639 19.94 5.61 -24.50
N GLY A 640 21.10 5.06 -24.13
CA GLY A 640 22.14 4.66 -25.07
C GLY A 640 21.77 3.48 -25.98
N LEU A 641 20.83 2.61 -25.58
CA LEU A 641 20.44 1.43 -26.35
C LEU A 641 19.76 1.75 -27.69
N GLN A 642 19.13 2.89 -27.84
CA GLN A 642 18.52 3.34 -29.08
C GLN A 642 19.54 3.99 -30.02
N SER A 643 20.50 4.74 -29.47
CA SER A 643 21.54 5.44 -30.23
C SER A 643 22.49 4.49 -30.99
N SER A 644 22.57 3.23 -30.58
CA SER A 644 23.40 2.20 -31.24
C SER A 644 22.75 1.58 -32.49
N LYS A 645 21.50 1.99 -32.84
CA LYS A 645 20.75 1.48 -34.01
C LYS A 645 20.59 2.53 -35.13
N LEU A 646 21.09 3.77 -34.93
CA LEU A 646 21.23 4.81 -35.95
C LEU A 646 22.66 4.85 -36.48
#